data_15a607a5e3d264d8e5a960986a29e47a
#
_entry.id   15a607a5e3d264d8e5a960986a29e47a
#
_cell.length_a   1.000
_cell.length_b   1.000
_cell.length_c   1.000
_cell.angle_alpha   90.00
_cell.angle_beta   90.00
_cell.angle_gamma   90.00
#
_symmetry.space_group_name_H-M   'P 1'
#
loop_
_entity.id
_entity.type
_entity.pdbx_description
1 polymer ?
#
loop_
_entity_poly.entity_id
_entity_poly.type
_entity_poly.pdbx_seq_one_letter_code
_entity_poly.pdbx_strand_id
1 'polypeptide(L)'
;MAPVAVSPTTITKFITTFKTSVVSPQPNTLHDVITQAVDRYPSHELGFITSSAHDSSIQTKTFSAFNQCVRNLARAMLDWGKPTGSVVIVYLTEHEDNMAAVWACLLAGYVPCLQPALSAQQAHKEGHVGHIKNLFGSATWLTNELGAEQISTISGLEVHLLSELKASAETLTVSADWVAYKAKPDDEAILFLTSGSTGFSKAVVHTHRTILAACRAKGESYGLTSESQVLNWVGFDHVAGSLEMHITPLLFGASQLHVHASAILADPLRLLRLIDEKSIELAFAPNFLLSKLTRDLEKHADVFGHFDLSSIKRINSGGEAVVSRTAQAFASMMKQFSKNPSAVSFVISAGFGMTETCAGCIYDPIDVLATEPVHEFLDLGRPINGCEMRIVDPVDGSTLRHDGESGELQVRGPMLFVRYYNNADATSSSFVGGGWYRTGDIGIIESGVMRLSGRIKDTVIVHGVSYGIPELETHLQTVEGVTYSFLAAAPYRASGQETEGFIIFYSPTFDLDAVDASTKLFATHKALRDICVRMITLPPQFVVPIPVNQMEKTTLGKLSRAHLISLFKQGQLAKHIARAEELLSEARGVSFVAPSTETEKALANIFAGIFNLAISEVSASDNFFEIGGTSIDAIRLKREGEEYFGLPDISTIQILKHPVLSSLANYIDSLLSKGTQTEEYDPIVPLQLSGKKTPIFFVHPGIGEVLIFVNLAKYFHNERPFYAFRARGFDTGHPFFTSMDEMVSCYAAAIKKTQATGPYAIAGYSYGGVVAFEVAKRLEAMGDEVKFIDWTSGMLHLSSFLGLVSKHDADDLAPPLRPLTRQEQLEFVWKMSPPERIVELQLTLEKLDKWVDLAGSLIDCGLDYNPSGSVSALEVFYAIPFAGTKADWLNNQLKPWSGFSRGEASYTDVPGEHHTLMDLEHVPEFQKIFRSRLEARGL
;
A
#
# COMPACT_ATOMS: atom_id res chain seq x y z
N MET A 1 4.50 -42.34 -16.18
CA MET A 1 4.39 -42.87 -14.79
C MET A 1 3.26 -42.16 -14.12
N ALA A 2 2.36 -42.86 -13.48
CA ALA A 2 1.13 -42.31 -12.92
C ALA A 2 1.39 -41.34 -11.77
N PRO A 3 0.52 -40.34 -11.54
CA PRO A 3 0.67 -39.40 -10.46
C PRO A 3 0.45 -40.10 -9.12
N VAL A 4 1.35 -39.84 -8.18
CA VAL A 4 1.25 -40.29 -6.79
C VAL A 4 0.12 -39.49 -6.11
N ALA A 5 -0.94 -40.18 -5.78
CA ALA A 5 -2.04 -39.66 -4.99
C ALA A 5 -1.55 -39.43 -3.55
N VAL A 6 -1.54 -38.18 -3.10
CA VAL A 6 -1.38 -37.83 -1.69
C VAL A 6 -2.67 -38.17 -0.96
N SER A 7 -2.60 -39.05 0.00
CA SER A 7 -3.69 -39.57 0.80
C SER A 7 -4.36 -38.49 1.68
N PRO A 8 -5.70 -38.43 1.76
CA PRO A 8 -6.41 -37.43 2.58
C PRO A 8 -6.55 -37.85 4.04
N THR A 9 -5.47 -38.24 4.70
CA THR A 9 -5.57 -38.86 6.04
C THR A 9 -5.06 -37.96 7.19
N THR A 10 -4.76 -36.70 6.95
CA THR A 10 -4.26 -35.81 8.03
C THR A 10 -5.23 -34.70 8.46
N ILE A 11 -6.39 -34.57 7.81
CA ILE A 11 -7.43 -33.56 8.17
C ILE A 11 -8.54 -34.14 9.07
N THR A 12 -8.54 -35.42 9.36
CA THR A 12 -9.71 -36.09 10.03
C THR A 12 -9.48 -36.36 11.53
N LYS A 13 -8.66 -35.60 12.23
CA LYS A 13 -8.45 -35.77 13.67
C LYS A 13 -8.94 -34.66 14.60
N PHE A 14 -9.73 -33.73 14.10
CA PHE A 14 -10.36 -32.67 14.92
C PHE A 14 -11.89 -32.74 15.00
N ILE A 15 -12.49 -33.83 14.54
CA ILE A 15 -13.96 -34.05 14.73
C ILE A 15 -14.12 -35.35 15.50
N THR A 16 -14.10 -35.30 16.81
CA THR A 16 -14.73 -36.34 17.60
C THR A 16 -15.12 -35.81 18.96
N THR A 17 -16.38 -36.00 19.22
CA THR A 17 -17.17 -35.99 20.46
C THR A 17 -18.00 -34.74 20.69
N PHE A 18 -19.02 -34.55 19.88
CA PHE A 18 -20.19 -33.85 20.36
C PHE A 18 -20.99 -34.79 21.29
N LYS A 19 -20.87 -34.56 22.60
CA LYS A 19 -21.93 -35.01 23.52
C LYS A 19 -23.21 -34.29 23.15
N THR A 20 -24.27 -34.99 22.89
CA THR A 20 -25.64 -34.48 22.74
C THR A 20 -26.08 -33.78 24.04
N SER A 21 -25.72 -32.55 24.23
CA SER A 21 -26.33 -31.61 25.14
C SER A 21 -27.62 -31.11 24.48
N VAL A 22 -28.66 -30.95 25.21
CA VAL A 22 -29.92 -30.33 24.82
C VAL A 22 -29.57 -29.04 24.07
N VAL A 23 -29.84 -29.01 22.77
CA VAL A 23 -29.53 -27.83 21.92
C VAL A 23 -30.51 -26.74 22.36
N SER A 24 -30.00 -25.85 23.20
CA SER A 24 -30.77 -24.63 23.52
C SER A 24 -30.95 -23.84 22.20
N PRO A 25 -32.12 -23.21 21.98
CA PRO A 25 -32.37 -22.48 20.75
C PRO A 25 -31.26 -21.44 20.52
N GLN A 26 -30.80 -21.36 19.30
CA GLN A 26 -29.78 -20.34 18.89
C GLN A 26 -30.35 -18.95 19.13
N PRO A 27 -29.59 -17.99 19.65
CA PRO A 27 -30.04 -16.62 19.86
C PRO A 27 -30.44 -15.98 18.53
N ASN A 28 -31.62 -15.35 18.48
CA ASN A 28 -32.15 -14.66 17.29
C ASN A 28 -32.03 -13.14 17.39
N THR A 29 -31.80 -12.63 18.60
CA THR A 29 -31.65 -11.21 18.92
C THR A 29 -30.47 -11.01 19.87
N LEU A 30 -29.96 -9.78 19.99
CA LEU A 30 -28.96 -9.45 21.00
C LEU A 30 -29.49 -9.61 22.42
N HIS A 31 -30.80 -9.41 22.65
CA HIS A 31 -31.45 -9.72 23.93
C HIS A 31 -31.24 -11.18 24.32
N ASP A 32 -31.39 -12.09 23.35
CA ASP A 32 -31.16 -13.52 23.61
C ASP A 32 -29.68 -13.79 23.94
N VAL A 33 -28.73 -13.05 23.31
CA VAL A 33 -27.29 -13.22 23.58
C VAL A 33 -26.97 -12.91 25.05
N ILE A 34 -27.32 -11.73 25.54
CA ILE A 34 -27.00 -11.35 26.93
C ILE A 34 -27.74 -12.25 27.93
N THR A 35 -29.00 -12.62 27.66
CA THR A 35 -29.76 -13.53 28.49
C THR A 35 -29.12 -14.90 28.57
N GLN A 36 -28.78 -15.51 27.41
CA GLN A 36 -28.15 -16.84 27.39
C GLN A 36 -26.73 -16.82 27.98
N ALA A 37 -25.96 -15.73 27.83
CA ALA A 37 -24.65 -15.59 28.44
C ALA A 37 -24.77 -15.61 29.98
N VAL A 38 -25.75 -14.90 30.54
CA VAL A 38 -26.00 -14.87 31.98
C VAL A 38 -26.53 -16.20 32.49
N ASP A 39 -27.49 -16.81 31.77
CA ASP A 39 -28.10 -18.08 32.20
C ASP A 39 -27.09 -19.25 32.23
N ARG A 40 -26.16 -19.26 31.28
CA ARG A 40 -25.17 -20.34 31.15
C ARG A 40 -23.90 -20.10 31.94
N TYR A 41 -23.46 -18.82 31.98
CA TYR A 41 -22.15 -18.42 32.47
C TYR A 41 -22.24 -17.21 33.44
N PRO A 42 -23.07 -17.24 34.49
CA PRO A 42 -23.38 -16.09 35.34
C PRO A 42 -22.15 -15.51 36.06
N SER A 43 -21.12 -16.34 36.29
CA SER A 43 -19.88 -16.00 37.01
C SER A 43 -18.74 -15.61 36.10
N HIS A 44 -18.86 -15.73 34.75
CA HIS A 44 -17.85 -15.26 33.82
C HIS A 44 -17.75 -13.74 33.88
N GLU A 45 -16.55 -13.21 33.49
CA GLU A 45 -16.17 -11.86 33.87
C GLU A 45 -16.00 -10.94 32.69
N LEU A 46 -16.38 -9.68 32.88
CA LEU A 46 -15.95 -8.52 32.11
C LEU A 46 -15.00 -7.72 32.99
N GLY A 47 -13.73 -7.65 32.61
CA GLY A 47 -12.71 -6.82 33.24
C GLY A 47 -12.54 -5.49 32.50
N PHE A 48 -12.27 -4.41 33.27
CA PHE A 48 -12.09 -3.07 32.72
C PHE A 48 -10.85 -2.42 33.31
N ILE A 49 -10.07 -1.79 32.44
CA ILE A 49 -8.96 -0.89 32.79
C ILE A 49 -9.27 0.46 32.18
N THR A 50 -9.49 1.46 33.02
CA THR A 50 -9.93 2.81 32.60
C THR A 50 -8.78 3.72 32.21
N SER A 51 -9.10 4.85 31.58
CA SER A 51 -8.13 5.87 31.16
C SER A 51 -7.37 6.51 32.35
N SER A 52 -8.00 6.58 33.55
CA SER A 52 -7.45 7.17 34.77
C SER A 52 -6.61 6.19 35.59
N ALA A 53 -6.55 4.90 35.21
CA ALA A 53 -5.80 3.89 35.96
C ALA A 53 -4.30 4.06 35.73
N HIS A 54 -3.67 4.89 36.56
CA HIS A 54 -2.19 4.88 36.71
C HIS A 54 -1.69 3.60 37.36
N ASP A 55 -2.57 2.87 38.05
CA ASP A 55 -2.33 1.58 38.68
C ASP A 55 -3.00 0.47 37.90
N SER A 56 -2.44 -0.75 37.99
CA SER A 56 -2.87 -1.94 37.22
C SER A 56 -4.20 -2.55 37.71
N SER A 57 -5.00 -1.81 38.48
CA SER A 57 -6.26 -2.32 39.04
C SER A 57 -7.28 -2.61 37.94
N ILE A 58 -7.63 -3.90 37.80
CA ILE A 58 -8.71 -4.36 36.93
C ILE A 58 -10.00 -4.34 37.73
N GLN A 59 -10.95 -3.51 37.30
CA GLN A 59 -12.31 -3.58 37.78
C GLN A 59 -13.03 -4.72 37.08
N THR A 60 -13.66 -5.62 37.82
CA THR A 60 -14.31 -6.81 37.28
C THR A 60 -15.79 -6.84 37.61
N LYS A 61 -16.60 -7.18 36.64
CA LYS A 61 -18.03 -7.50 36.86
C LYS A 61 -18.35 -8.86 36.27
N THR A 62 -19.10 -9.68 37.02
CA THR A 62 -19.66 -10.92 36.44
C THR A 62 -20.73 -10.59 35.40
N PHE A 63 -20.98 -11.51 34.47
CA PHE A 63 -22.06 -11.35 33.48
C PHE A 63 -23.40 -11.08 34.17
N SER A 64 -23.68 -11.77 35.30
CA SER A 64 -24.88 -11.54 36.09
C SER A 64 -24.96 -10.11 36.66
N ALA A 65 -23.87 -9.63 37.29
CA ALA A 65 -23.81 -8.28 37.85
C ALA A 65 -23.92 -7.20 36.76
N PHE A 66 -23.26 -7.41 35.63
CA PHE A 66 -23.34 -6.49 34.49
C PHE A 66 -24.77 -6.43 33.93
N ASN A 67 -25.42 -7.57 33.71
CA ASN A 67 -26.78 -7.60 33.20
C ASN A 67 -27.79 -6.93 34.16
N GLN A 68 -27.60 -7.10 35.48
CA GLN A 68 -28.48 -6.42 36.47
C GLN A 68 -28.32 -4.89 36.38
N CYS A 69 -27.09 -4.41 36.26
CA CYS A 69 -26.80 -2.99 36.07
C CYS A 69 -27.48 -2.47 34.78
N VAL A 70 -27.31 -3.17 33.67
CA VAL A 70 -27.92 -2.81 32.39
C VAL A 70 -29.42 -2.76 32.42
N ARG A 71 -30.07 -3.73 33.09
CA ARG A 71 -31.54 -3.77 33.27
C ARG A 71 -32.07 -2.59 34.08
N ASN A 72 -31.37 -2.21 35.16
CA ASN A 72 -31.70 -1.04 35.96
C ASN A 72 -31.57 0.26 35.13
N LEU A 73 -30.49 0.40 34.34
CA LEU A 73 -30.30 1.53 33.44
C LEU A 73 -31.42 1.58 32.37
N ALA A 74 -31.73 0.44 31.76
CA ALA A 74 -32.79 0.35 30.76
C ALA A 74 -34.15 0.78 31.34
N ARG A 75 -34.45 0.36 32.58
CA ARG A 75 -35.69 0.77 33.27
C ARG A 75 -35.71 2.29 33.52
N ALA A 76 -34.59 2.85 33.94
CA ALA A 76 -34.46 4.30 34.12
C ALA A 76 -34.63 5.07 32.81
N MET A 77 -34.10 4.56 31.72
CA MET A 77 -34.25 5.17 30.39
C MET A 77 -35.68 5.29 29.91
N LEU A 78 -36.59 4.37 30.35
CA LEU A 78 -37.99 4.45 29.96
C LEU A 78 -38.68 5.71 30.52
N ASP A 79 -38.17 6.30 31.58
CA ASP A 79 -38.71 7.54 32.16
C ASP A 79 -38.50 8.75 31.23
N TRP A 80 -37.65 8.62 30.20
CA TRP A 80 -37.51 9.61 29.12
C TRP A 80 -38.75 9.73 28.23
N GLY A 81 -39.64 8.74 28.28
CA GLY A 81 -40.90 8.74 27.53
C GLY A 81 -40.74 8.72 26.01
N LYS A 82 -39.62 8.21 25.50
CA LYS A 82 -39.38 8.10 24.06
C LYS A 82 -40.07 6.92 23.43
N PRO A 83 -40.51 7.04 22.19
CA PRO A 83 -41.03 5.90 21.43
C PRO A 83 -40.00 4.79 21.24
N THR A 84 -40.44 3.55 21.16
CA THR A 84 -39.59 2.43 20.74
C THR A 84 -38.99 2.70 19.37
N GLY A 85 -37.73 2.36 19.18
CA GLY A 85 -36.95 2.63 17.96
C GLY A 85 -36.33 4.05 17.89
N SER A 86 -36.53 4.87 18.95
CA SER A 86 -35.83 6.17 19.00
C SER A 86 -34.33 5.99 19.05
N VAL A 87 -33.62 6.83 18.26
CA VAL A 87 -32.16 6.81 18.23
C VAL A 87 -31.59 7.55 19.45
N VAL A 88 -30.66 6.91 20.14
CA VAL A 88 -29.89 7.47 21.25
C VAL A 88 -28.42 7.57 20.82
N ILE A 89 -27.89 8.78 20.73
CA ILE A 89 -26.47 9.02 20.44
C ILE A 89 -25.67 8.78 21.71
N VAL A 90 -24.87 7.73 21.72
CA VAL A 90 -24.01 7.35 22.84
C VAL A 90 -22.64 7.96 22.63
N TYR A 91 -22.28 8.96 23.43
CA TYR A 91 -21.01 9.68 23.38
C TYR A 91 -20.27 9.52 24.71
N LEU A 92 -19.57 8.42 24.85
CA LEU A 92 -18.85 8.02 26.08
C LEU A 92 -17.45 7.52 25.70
N THR A 93 -16.50 7.60 26.59
CA THR A 93 -15.10 7.23 26.34
C THR A 93 -14.71 5.89 26.96
N GLU A 94 -15.21 5.60 28.18
CA GLU A 94 -14.87 4.37 28.88
C GLU A 94 -15.64 3.15 28.32
N HIS A 95 -14.97 2.00 28.24
CA HIS A 95 -15.58 0.78 27.70
C HIS A 95 -16.81 0.32 28.50
N GLU A 96 -16.72 0.31 29.84
CA GLU A 96 -17.81 -0.12 30.70
C GLU A 96 -19.07 0.74 30.49
N ASP A 97 -18.89 2.05 30.43
CA ASP A 97 -19.96 3.03 30.27
C ASP A 97 -20.65 2.88 28.91
N ASN A 98 -19.85 2.76 27.84
CA ASN A 98 -20.36 2.52 26.48
C ASN A 98 -21.15 1.22 26.40
N MET A 99 -20.58 0.12 26.91
CA MET A 99 -21.23 -1.19 26.93
C MET A 99 -22.55 -1.14 27.69
N ALA A 100 -22.54 -0.59 28.90
CA ALA A 100 -23.73 -0.47 29.72
C ALA A 100 -24.82 0.38 29.03
N ALA A 101 -24.47 1.49 28.43
CA ALA A 101 -25.38 2.37 27.69
C ALA A 101 -25.97 1.68 26.46
N VAL A 102 -25.15 1.00 25.64
CA VAL A 102 -25.62 0.27 24.44
C VAL A 102 -26.61 -0.84 24.80
N TRP A 103 -26.26 -1.69 25.79
CA TRP A 103 -27.14 -2.75 26.24
C TRP A 103 -28.42 -2.21 26.89
N ALA A 104 -28.33 -1.11 27.64
CA ALA A 104 -29.51 -0.47 28.26
C ALA A 104 -30.44 0.10 27.16
N CYS A 105 -29.92 0.75 26.14
CA CYS A 105 -30.72 1.20 24.99
C CYS A 105 -31.46 0.05 24.32
N LEU A 106 -30.73 -1.04 23.99
CA LEU A 106 -31.34 -2.23 23.38
C LEU A 106 -32.48 -2.79 24.23
N LEU A 107 -32.24 -3.00 25.53
CA LEU A 107 -33.27 -3.56 26.45
C LEU A 107 -34.46 -2.60 26.67
N ALA A 108 -34.25 -1.29 26.58
CA ALA A 108 -35.30 -0.28 26.62
C ALA A 108 -36.10 -0.18 25.29
N GLY A 109 -35.61 -0.81 24.23
CA GLY A 109 -36.20 -0.73 22.90
C GLY A 109 -35.79 0.51 22.12
N TYR A 110 -34.64 1.13 22.45
CA TYR A 110 -34.00 2.23 21.73
C TYR A 110 -32.89 1.71 20.84
N VAL A 111 -32.51 2.53 19.84
CA VAL A 111 -31.44 2.19 18.89
C VAL A 111 -30.22 3.03 19.23
N PRO A 112 -29.15 2.47 19.81
CA PRO A 112 -27.93 3.20 20.10
C PRO A 112 -27.21 3.52 18.81
N CYS A 113 -26.73 4.77 18.69
CA CYS A 113 -25.80 5.24 17.66
C CYS A 113 -24.49 5.65 18.34
N LEU A 114 -23.44 4.91 18.08
CA LEU A 114 -22.13 5.16 18.70
C LEU A 114 -21.42 6.32 18.04
N GLN A 115 -21.11 7.35 18.85
CA GLN A 115 -20.42 8.57 18.42
C GLN A 115 -18.93 8.48 18.75
N PRO A 116 -18.05 8.53 17.74
CA PRO A 116 -16.61 8.66 17.96
C PRO A 116 -16.21 9.95 18.68
N ALA A 117 -14.99 10.01 19.21
CA ALA A 117 -14.44 11.21 19.81
C ALA A 117 -14.56 12.42 18.87
N LEU A 118 -15.04 13.53 19.41
CA LEU A 118 -15.21 14.79 18.67
C LEU A 118 -13.85 15.49 18.48
N SER A 119 -13.72 16.17 17.35
CA SER A 119 -12.53 16.98 17.05
C SER A 119 -12.28 18.05 18.12
N ALA A 120 -11.01 18.29 18.43
CA ALA A 120 -10.60 19.40 19.29
C ALA A 120 -10.85 20.76 18.63
N GLN A 121 -10.97 20.83 17.31
CA GLN A 121 -11.26 22.05 16.56
C GLN A 121 -12.73 22.41 16.64
N GLN A 122 -13.05 23.57 17.23
CA GLN A 122 -14.42 24.00 17.52
C GLN A 122 -15.32 24.02 16.27
N ALA A 123 -14.86 24.61 15.17
CA ALA A 123 -15.66 24.71 13.93
C ALA A 123 -15.98 23.32 13.33
N HIS A 124 -15.03 22.39 13.37
CA HIS A 124 -15.23 21.03 12.87
C HIS A 124 -16.20 20.24 13.76
N LYS A 125 -16.04 20.38 15.10
CA LYS A 125 -16.94 19.80 16.09
C LYS A 125 -18.38 20.28 15.88
N GLU A 126 -18.59 21.60 15.78
CA GLU A 126 -19.92 22.20 15.55
C GLU A 126 -20.52 21.74 14.23
N GLY A 127 -19.73 21.70 13.15
CA GLY A 127 -20.15 21.18 11.87
C GLY A 127 -20.57 19.71 11.93
N HIS A 128 -19.79 18.87 12.61
CA HIS A 128 -20.11 17.43 12.78
C HIS A 128 -21.36 17.19 13.61
N VAL A 129 -21.46 17.82 14.79
CA VAL A 129 -22.64 17.67 15.65
C VAL A 129 -23.90 18.27 15.00
N GLY A 130 -23.73 19.40 14.27
CA GLY A 130 -24.79 19.96 13.46
C GLY A 130 -25.28 19.00 12.36
N HIS A 131 -24.35 18.30 11.71
CA HIS A 131 -24.68 17.26 10.74
C HIS A 131 -25.44 16.08 11.39
N ILE A 132 -24.97 15.57 12.54
CA ILE A 132 -25.64 14.50 13.30
C ILE A 132 -27.06 14.94 13.70
N LYS A 133 -27.23 16.16 14.19
CA LYS A 133 -28.54 16.73 14.50
C LYS A 133 -29.46 16.73 13.28
N ASN A 134 -28.96 17.13 12.11
CA ASN A 134 -29.75 17.12 10.87
C ASN A 134 -30.08 15.70 10.41
N LEU A 135 -29.15 14.75 10.55
CA LEU A 135 -29.33 13.35 10.16
C LEU A 135 -30.41 12.63 11.00
N PHE A 136 -30.42 12.86 12.31
CA PHE A 136 -31.30 12.15 13.26
C PHE A 136 -32.45 13.00 13.79
N GLY A 137 -32.49 14.30 13.50
CA GLY A 137 -33.53 15.18 14.01
C GLY A 137 -33.47 15.35 15.53
N SER A 138 -34.50 14.88 16.24
CA SER A 138 -34.62 15.00 17.69
C SER A 138 -33.97 13.85 18.46
N ALA A 139 -32.81 13.33 18.01
CA ALA A 139 -32.10 12.27 18.75
C ALA A 139 -31.67 12.75 20.14
N THR A 140 -31.80 11.84 21.11
CA THR A 140 -31.34 12.04 22.47
C THR A 140 -29.87 11.71 22.60
N TRP A 141 -29.09 12.56 23.26
CA TRP A 141 -27.68 12.32 23.55
C TRP A 141 -27.51 11.78 24.95
N LEU A 142 -26.80 10.67 25.12
CA LEU A 142 -26.36 10.13 26.39
C LEU A 142 -24.85 10.27 26.48
N THR A 143 -24.36 11.04 27.43
CA THR A 143 -22.93 11.36 27.58
C THR A 143 -22.55 11.53 29.06
N ASN A 144 -21.27 11.75 29.34
CA ASN A 144 -20.76 12.18 30.65
C ASN A 144 -20.63 13.70 30.70
N GLU A 145 -20.21 14.24 31.85
CA GLU A 145 -20.06 15.67 32.11
C GLU A 145 -19.12 16.33 31.12
N LEU A 146 -17.98 15.70 30.84
CA LEU A 146 -16.99 16.20 29.86
C LEU A 146 -17.56 16.26 28.44
N GLY A 147 -18.26 15.23 28.02
CA GLY A 147 -18.92 15.19 26.73
C GLY A 147 -20.04 16.23 26.60
N ALA A 148 -20.84 16.43 27.66
CA ALA A 148 -21.86 17.46 27.72
C ALA A 148 -21.26 18.88 27.60
N GLU A 149 -20.15 19.14 28.24
CA GLU A 149 -19.41 20.40 28.11
C GLU A 149 -18.94 20.62 26.66
N GLN A 150 -18.39 19.59 26.01
CA GLN A 150 -17.91 19.66 24.63
C GLN A 150 -18.99 20.00 23.60
N ILE A 151 -20.24 19.59 23.83
CA ILE A 151 -21.36 19.86 22.92
C ILE A 151 -22.28 21.01 23.42
N SER A 152 -22.01 21.63 24.56
CA SER A 152 -22.84 22.66 25.21
C SER A 152 -23.08 23.91 24.35
N THR A 153 -22.13 24.24 23.45
CA THR A 153 -22.26 25.39 22.55
C THR A 153 -23.30 25.21 21.45
N ILE A 154 -23.78 23.97 21.26
CA ILE A 154 -24.71 23.63 20.18
C ILE A 154 -26.13 23.59 20.73
N SER A 155 -26.95 24.55 20.32
CA SER A 155 -28.32 24.68 20.80
C SER A 155 -29.26 23.58 20.29
N GLY A 156 -30.26 23.25 21.12
CA GLY A 156 -31.36 22.33 20.76
C GLY A 156 -30.95 20.87 20.64
N LEU A 157 -29.93 20.45 21.39
CA LEU A 157 -29.66 19.04 21.68
C LEU A 157 -30.40 18.65 22.96
N GLU A 158 -30.96 17.46 22.97
CA GLU A 158 -31.48 16.84 24.18
C GLU A 158 -30.39 15.96 24.77
N VAL A 159 -29.86 16.34 25.93
CA VAL A 159 -28.70 15.68 26.54
C VAL A 159 -29.07 15.12 27.90
N HIS A 160 -28.74 13.87 28.13
CA HIS A 160 -28.84 13.19 29.40
C HIS A 160 -27.45 12.79 29.91
N LEU A 161 -27.19 13.01 31.19
CA LEU A 161 -25.95 12.60 31.83
C LEU A 161 -26.02 11.13 32.27
N LEU A 162 -24.96 10.38 31.98
CA LEU A 162 -24.86 9.00 32.44
C LEU A 162 -24.83 8.89 33.98
N SER A 163 -24.24 9.86 34.67
CA SER A 163 -24.18 9.96 36.12
C SER A 163 -25.59 10.06 36.72
N GLU A 164 -26.46 10.91 36.14
CA GLU A 164 -27.87 11.06 36.58
C GLU A 164 -28.65 9.81 36.32
N LEU A 165 -28.43 9.17 35.16
CA LEU A 165 -29.08 7.91 34.80
C LEU A 165 -28.67 6.79 35.77
N LYS A 166 -27.39 6.69 36.14
CA LYS A 166 -26.86 5.73 37.09
C LYS A 166 -27.48 5.96 38.47
N ALA A 167 -27.54 7.21 38.96
CA ALA A 167 -28.16 7.55 40.24
C ALA A 167 -29.65 7.19 40.26
N SER A 168 -30.39 7.42 39.19
CA SER A 168 -31.77 6.98 39.02
C SER A 168 -31.90 5.43 39.03
N ALA A 169 -31.02 4.74 38.35
CA ALA A 169 -31.00 3.29 38.27
C ALA A 169 -30.66 2.59 39.59
N GLU A 170 -29.84 3.20 40.45
CA GLU A 170 -29.49 2.68 41.79
C GLU A 170 -30.70 2.57 42.72
N THR A 171 -31.70 3.42 42.53
CA THR A 171 -32.96 3.40 43.33
C THR A 171 -33.90 2.29 42.87
N LEU A 172 -33.62 1.60 41.75
CA LEU A 172 -34.49 0.61 41.12
C LEU A 172 -34.00 -0.80 41.42
N THR A 173 -34.97 -1.70 41.66
CA THR A 173 -34.71 -3.15 41.65
C THR A 173 -35.56 -3.77 40.56
N VAL A 174 -34.93 -4.19 39.47
CA VAL A 174 -35.60 -4.77 38.33
C VAL A 174 -35.49 -6.31 38.41
N SER A 175 -36.63 -7.03 38.32
CA SER A 175 -36.61 -8.49 38.35
C SER A 175 -35.89 -9.09 37.12
N ALA A 176 -35.38 -10.32 37.28
CA ALA A 176 -34.65 -10.99 36.19
C ALA A 176 -35.53 -11.29 34.95
N ASP A 177 -36.83 -11.42 35.14
CA ASP A 177 -37.81 -11.66 34.10
C ASP A 177 -38.41 -10.39 33.48
N TRP A 178 -38.01 -9.20 33.96
CA TRP A 178 -38.48 -7.94 33.42
C TRP A 178 -38.01 -7.73 31.97
N VAL A 179 -38.96 -7.42 31.10
CA VAL A 179 -38.74 -7.14 29.70
C VAL A 179 -39.51 -5.90 29.29
N ALA A 180 -38.83 -4.83 28.91
CA ALA A 180 -39.48 -3.61 28.41
C ALA A 180 -39.85 -3.72 26.94
N TYR A 181 -39.00 -4.39 26.17
CA TYR A 181 -39.13 -4.53 24.72
C TYR A 181 -38.77 -5.95 24.28
N LYS A 182 -39.56 -6.54 23.43
CA LYS A 182 -39.28 -7.85 22.81
C LYS A 182 -38.80 -7.64 21.40
N ALA A 183 -37.48 -7.63 21.22
CA ALA A 183 -36.83 -7.44 19.93
C ALA A 183 -37.17 -8.56 18.93
N LYS A 184 -37.22 -8.19 17.64
CA LYS A 184 -37.30 -9.11 16.50
C LYS A 184 -35.98 -9.14 15.77
N PRO A 185 -35.64 -10.21 15.04
CA PRO A 185 -34.39 -10.33 14.32
C PRO A 185 -34.10 -9.19 13.33
N ASP A 186 -35.11 -8.64 12.69
CA ASP A 186 -35.01 -7.61 11.67
C ASP A 186 -35.21 -6.19 12.22
N ASP A 187 -35.39 -6.00 13.52
CA ASP A 187 -35.40 -4.69 14.13
C ASP A 187 -33.99 -4.08 14.07
N GLU A 188 -33.92 -2.76 13.89
CA GLU A 188 -32.67 -2.00 13.92
C GLU A 188 -32.05 -2.13 15.32
N ALA A 189 -30.79 -2.53 15.39
CA ALA A 189 -30.15 -2.85 16.65
C ALA A 189 -29.11 -1.79 17.03
N ILE A 190 -28.13 -1.53 16.17
CA ILE A 190 -27.04 -0.58 16.44
C ILE A 190 -26.74 0.21 15.18
N LEU A 191 -26.49 1.50 15.33
CA LEU A 191 -26.00 2.38 14.29
C LEU A 191 -24.53 2.75 14.55
N PHE A 192 -23.72 2.76 13.49
CA PHE A 192 -22.35 3.18 13.53
C PHE A 192 -22.09 4.33 12.57
N LEU A 193 -21.39 5.36 13.03
CA LEU A 193 -20.99 6.47 12.20
C LEU A 193 -19.68 6.14 11.46
N THR A 194 -19.67 6.29 10.14
CA THR A 194 -18.46 6.12 9.34
C THR A 194 -17.95 7.48 8.87
N SER A 195 -16.63 7.62 8.73
CA SER A 195 -16.04 8.78 8.06
C SER A 195 -16.43 8.73 6.58
N GLY A 196 -17.41 9.52 6.18
CA GLY A 196 -17.82 9.64 4.78
C GLY A 196 -16.70 10.20 3.91
N SER A 197 -16.53 9.66 2.71
CA SER A 197 -15.60 10.21 1.69
C SER A 197 -15.96 11.64 1.25
N THR A 198 -17.13 12.14 1.63
CA THR A 198 -17.65 13.48 1.36
C THR A 198 -17.42 14.46 2.52
N GLY A 199 -16.70 14.07 3.57
CA GLY A 199 -16.44 14.89 4.76
C GLY A 199 -17.48 14.77 5.87
N PHE A 200 -18.69 14.24 5.61
CA PHE A 200 -19.71 14.02 6.62
C PHE A 200 -19.96 12.52 6.87
N SER A 201 -20.14 12.16 8.14
CA SER A 201 -20.39 10.78 8.54
C SER A 201 -21.71 10.25 8.00
N LYS A 202 -21.71 9.00 7.52
CA LYS A 202 -22.92 8.24 7.26
C LYS A 202 -23.22 7.35 8.46
N ALA A 203 -24.50 7.13 8.80
CA ALA A 203 -24.89 6.18 9.82
C ALA A 203 -25.25 4.84 9.16
N VAL A 204 -24.48 3.81 9.45
CA VAL A 204 -24.69 2.43 8.99
C VAL A 204 -25.66 1.72 9.92
N VAL A 205 -26.75 1.19 9.39
CA VAL A 205 -27.81 0.52 10.17
C VAL A 205 -27.62 -0.98 10.16
N HIS A 206 -27.42 -1.57 11.34
CA HIS A 206 -27.39 -3.01 11.54
C HIS A 206 -28.59 -3.49 12.32
N THR A 207 -29.16 -4.65 11.91
CA THR A 207 -30.21 -5.35 12.63
C THR A 207 -29.62 -6.42 13.55
N HIS A 208 -30.42 -6.94 14.47
CA HIS A 208 -30.02 -8.09 15.29
C HIS A 208 -29.55 -9.26 14.39
N ARG A 209 -30.24 -9.51 13.29
CA ARG A 209 -29.91 -10.58 12.31
C ARG A 209 -28.55 -10.41 11.72
N THR A 210 -28.21 -9.20 11.21
CA THR A 210 -26.94 -8.96 10.53
C THR A 210 -25.76 -9.08 11.50
N ILE A 211 -25.90 -8.54 12.71
CA ILE A 211 -24.89 -8.65 13.77
C ILE A 211 -24.67 -10.12 14.17
N LEU A 212 -25.72 -10.86 14.42
CA LEU A 212 -25.60 -12.25 14.85
C LEU A 212 -25.01 -13.15 13.76
N ALA A 213 -25.35 -12.93 12.50
CA ALA A 213 -24.74 -13.65 11.38
C ALA A 213 -23.22 -13.44 11.36
N ALA A 214 -22.77 -12.19 11.48
CA ALA A 214 -21.35 -11.85 11.54
C ALA A 214 -20.65 -12.45 12.78
N CYS A 215 -21.22 -12.27 13.96
CA CYS A 215 -20.60 -12.71 15.22
C CYS A 215 -20.48 -14.24 15.30
N ARG A 216 -21.46 -15.00 14.80
CA ARG A 216 -21.35 -16.47 14.72
C ARG A 216 -20.22 -16.91 13.83
N ALA A 217 -20.21 -16.41 12.59
CA ALA A 217 -19.22 -16.81 11.61
C ALA A 217 -17.79 -16.48 12.09
N LYS A 218 -17.61 -15.34 12.75
CA LYS A 218 -16.31 -14.95 13.34
C LYS A 218 -15.92 -15.84 14.50
N GLY A 219 -16.79 -16.00 15.49
CA GLY A 219 -16.48 -16.81 16.67
C GLY A 219 -16.16 -18.27 16.31
N GLU A 220 -16.88 -18.85 15.32
CA GLU A 220 -16.56 -20.16 14.74
C GLU A 220 -15.19 -20.17 14.08
N SER A 221 -14.88 -19.13 13.26
CA SER A 221 -13.56 -18.99 12.60
C SER A 221 -12.41 -18.80 13.60
N TYR A 222 -12.67 -18.13 14.73
CA TYR A 222 -11.67 -17.92 15.78
C TYR A 222 -11.53 -19.12 16.71
N GLY A 223 -12.46 -20.07 16.67
CA GLY A 223 -12.50 -21.19 17.58
C GLY A 223 -12.84 -20.80 19.02
N LEU A 224 -13.67 -19.75 19.21
CA LEU A 224 -14.05 -19.27 20.53
C LEU A 224 -14.89 -20.29 21.28
N THR A 225 -14.64 -20.38 22.56
CA THR A 225 -15.40 -21.18 23.53
C THR A 225 -15.68 -20.37 24.79
N SER A 226 -16.45 -20.91 25.72
CA SER A 226 -16.71 -20.27 27.03
C SER A 226 -15.43 -20.15 27.89
N GLU A 227 -14.42 -20.97 27.62
CA GLU A 227 -13.16 -20.94 28.35
C GLU A 227 -12.17 -19.90 27.80
N SER A 228 -12.45 -19.32 26.63
CA SER A 228 -11.57 -18.35 25.99
C SER A 228 -11.49 -17.04 26.76
N GLN A 229 -10.30 -16.43 26.73
CA GLN A 229 -10.00 -15.13 27.31
C GLN A 229 -9.65 -14.13 26.20
N VAL A 230 -10.39 -13.04 26.10
CA VAL A 230 -10.29 -12.06 25.03
C VAL A 230 -9.87 -10.70 25.56
N LEU A 231 -8.89 -10.07 24.92
CA LEU A 231 -8.44 -8.70 25.24
C LEU A 231 -8.86 -7.74 24.14
N ASN A 232 -9.61 -6.71 24.51
CA ASN A 232 -10.00 -5.59 23.67
C ASN A 232 -9.43 -4.26 24.20
N TRP A 233 -8.78 -3.50 23.32
CA TRP A 233 -8.37 -2.13 23.60
C TRP A 233 -8.95 -1.13 22.57
N VAL A 234 -9.65 -1.65 21.55
CA VAL A 234 -10.29 -0.82 20.51
C VAL A 234 -11.50 -0.13 21.08
N GLY A 235 -11.67 1.15 20.76
CA GLY A 235 -12.82 1.94 21.19
C GLY A 235 -14.16 1.29 20.85
N PHE A 236 -15.13 1.41 21.72
CA PHE A 236 -16.45 0.76 21.56
C PHE A 236 -17.28 1.39 20.45
N ASP A 237 -16.96 2.61 20.07
CA ASP A 237 -17.52 3.35 18.92
C ASP A 237 -17.17 2.71 17.57
N HIS A 238 -16.18 1.82 17.54
CA HIS A 238 -15.78 1.09 16.35
C HIS A 238 -16.33 -0.33 16.33
N VAL A 239 -16.79 -0.81 15.15
CA VAL A 239 -17.35 -2.16 14.97
C VAL A 239 -16.41 -3.28 15.40
N ALA A 240 -15.09 -3.09 15.33
CA ALA A 240 -14.12 -4.07 15.83
C ALA A 240 -14.19 -4.16 17.38
N GLY A 241 -14.24 -3.04 18.08
CA GLY A 241 -14.35 -3.03 19.55
C GLY A 241 -15.67 -3.57 20.06
N SER A 242 -16.78 -3.12 19.49
CA SER A 242 -18.14 -3.46 19.95
C SER A 242 -18.63 -4.81 19.44
N LEU A 243 -18.56 -5.06 18.12
CA LEU A 243 -19.13 -6.29 17.54
C LEU A 243 -18.15 -7.45 17.58
N GLU A 244 -16.90 -7.22 17.17
CA GLU A 244 -15.92 -8.31 17.04
C GLU A 244 -15.31 -8.70 18.39
N MET A 245 -14.91 -7.72 19.21
CA MET A 245 -14.19 -7.98 20.46
C MET A 245 -15.08 -7.91 21.73
N HIS A 246 -16.41 -7.63 21.60
CA HIS A 246 -17.35 -7.72 22.70
C HIS A 246 -18.54 -8.64 22.41
N ILE A 247 -19.38 -8.34 21.41
CA ILE A 247 -20.61 -9.15 21.17
C ILE A 247 -20.24 -10.56 20.69
N THR A 248 -19.21 -10.71 19.86
CA THR A 248 -18.75 -12.04 19.41
C THR A 248 -18.29 -12.92 20.59
N PRO A 249 -17.37 -12.52 21.44
CA PRO A 249 -16.97 -13.30 22.62
C PRO A 249 -18.14 -13.57 23.57
N LEU A 250 -19.02 -12.59 23.80
CA LEU A 250 -20.19 -12.76 24.68
C LEU A 250 -21.15 -13.83 24.15
N LEU A 251 -21.35 -13.91 22.83
CA LEU A 251 -22.18 -14.95 22.18
C LEU A 251 -21.65 -16.36 22.47
N PHE A 252 -20.34 -16.54 22.65
CA PHE A 252 -19.68 -17.80 22.95
C PHE A 252 -19.46 -18.00 24.47
N GLY A 253 -19.82 -17.01 25.29
CA GLY A 253 -19.64 -17.05 26.74
C GLY A 253 -18.21 -16.80 27.21
N ALA A 254 -17.32 -16.31 26.33
CA ALA A 254 -15.91 -16.03 26.66
C ALA A 254 -15.79 -14.85 27.62
N SER A 255 -14.88 -14.94 28.57
CA SER A 255 -14.48 -13.81 29.42
C SER A 255 -13.70 -12.76 28.66
N GLN A 256 -13.85 -11.49 29.06
CA GLN A 256 -13.32 -10.36 28.29
C GLN A 256 -12.57 -9.39 29.21
N LEU A 257 -11.47 -8.87 28.73
CA LEU A 257 -10.73 -7.77 29.33
C LEU A 257 -10.73 -6.58 28.40
N HIS A 258 -11.36 -5.47 28.79
CA HIS A 258 -11.42 -4.23 28.05
C HIS A 258 -10.46 -3.22 28.65
N VAL A 259 -9.52 -2.73 27.83
CA VAL A 259 -8.44 -1.84 28.26
C VAL A 259 -8.53 -0.54 27.48
N HIS A 260 -8.57 0.58 28.17
CA HIS A 260 -8.55 1.87 27.50
C HIS A 260 -7.27 2.03 26.66
N ALA A 261 -7.40 2.53 25.44
CA ALA A 261 -6.31 2.62 24.47
C ALA A 261 -5.05 3.34 25.02
N SER A 262 -5.24 4.41 25.81
CA SER A 262 -4.13 5.14 26.42
C SER A 262 -3.24 4.26 27.29
N ALA A 263 -3.81 3.26 27.97
CA ALA A 263 -3.07 2.39 28.88
C ALA A 263 -2.12 1.43 28.14
N ILE A 264 -2.47 0.99 26.92
CA ILE A 264 -1.60 0.15 26.07
C ILE A 264 -0.57 1.03 25.34
N LEU A 265 -0.99 2.20 24.86
CA LEU A 265 -0.11 3.10 24.09
C LEU A 265 0.95 3.79 24.94
N ALA A 266 0.70 4.00 26.24
CA ALA A 266 1.66 4.58 27.17
C ALA A 266 2.71 3.58 27.68
N ASP A 267 2.32 2.30 27.80
CA ASP A 267 3.20 1.24 28.34
C ASP A 267 3.07 -0.05 27.49
N PRO A 268 4.00 -0.27 26.54
CA PRO A 268 3.96 -1.42 25.63
C PRO A 268 4.08 -2.78 26.36
N LEU A 269 4.81 -2.85 27.49
CA LEU A 269 4.92 -4.09 28.29
C LEU A 269 3.59 -4.46 28.93
N ARG A 270 2.65 -3.55 29.05
CA ARG A 270 1.33 -3.82 29.65
C ARG A 270 0.57 -4.90 28.88
N LEU A 271 0.66 -4.90 27.53
CA LEU A 271 0.07 -5.95 26.73
C LEU A 271 0.60 -7.34 27.12
N LEU A 272 1.93 -7.47 27.27
CA LEU A 272 2.56 -8.73 27.61
C LEU A 272 2.19 -9.18 29.03
N ARG A 273 2.18 -8.24 30.00
CA ARG A 273 1.73 -8.54 31.37
C ARG A 273 0.28 -9.04 31.40
N LEU A 274 -0.61 -8.40 30.64
CA LEU A 274 -2.02 -8.79 30.60
C LEU A 274 -2.21 -10.16 29.93
N ILE A 275 -1.42 -10.48 28.91
CA ILE A 275 -1.42 -11.83 28.31
C ILE A 275 -0.99 -12.87 29.34
N ASP A 276 0.11 -12.63 30.05
CA ASP A 276 0.64 -13.52 31.10
C ASP A 276 -0.37 -13.69 32.27
N GLU A 277 -0.82 -12.56 32.86
CA GLU A 277 -1.69 -12.55 34.07
C GLU A 277 -3.10 -13.10 33.83
N LYS A 278 -3.65 -12.89 32.63
CA LYS A 278 -5.03 -13.24 32.29
C LYS A 278 -5.14 -14.39 31.28
N SER A 279 -4.03 -14.98 30.90
CA SER A 279 -3.99 -16.07 29.91
C SER A 279 -4.79 -15.74 28.64
N ILE A 280 -4.56 -14.56 28.09
CA ILE A 280 -5.29 -14.09 26.91
C ILE A 280 -5.01 -14.96 25.69
N GLU A 281 -6.09 -15.41 25.04
CA GLU A 281 -6.03 -16.27 23.84
C GLU A 281 -6.20 -15.48 22.54
N LEU A 282 -7.04 -14.41 22.57
CA LEU A 282 -7.37 -13.57 21.42
C LEU A 282 -7.17 -12.08 21.75
N ALA A 283 -6.45 -11.38 20.89
CA ALA A 283 -6.31 -9.92 20.93
C ALA A 283 -6.50 -9.31 19.54
N PHE A 284 -6.65 -7.99 19.48
CA PHE A 284 -6.71 -7.22 18.23
C PHE A 284 -5.54 -6.23 18.19
N ALA A 285 -4.82 -6.19 17.09
CA ALA A 285 -3.69 -5.26 16.91
C ALA A 285 -3.56 -4.81 15.44
N PRO A 286 -3.98 -3.59 15.06
CA PRO A 286 -3.73 -3.03 13.75
C PRO A 286 -2.23 -2.92 13.46
N ASN A 287 -1.86 -2.78 12.20
CA ASN A 287 -0.46 -2.73 11.78
C ASN A 287 0.36 -1.64 12.51
N PHE A 288 -0.23 -0.43 12.72
CA PHE A 288 0.45 0.63 13.44
C PHE A 288 0.80 0.24 14.89
N LEU A 289 -0.08 -0.53 15.56
CA LEU A 289 0.17 -1.00 16.93
C LEU A 289 1.24 -2.10 16.93
N LEU A 290 1.18 -3.07 16.00
CA LEU A 290 2.23 -4.07 15.84
C LEU A 290 3.60 -3.40 15.70
N SER A 291 3.71 -2.41 14.81
CA SER A 291 4.96 -1.68 14.58
C SER A 291 5.38 -0.84 15.79
N LYS A 292 4.43 -0.15 16.46
CA LYS A 292 4.73 0.64 17.66
C LYS A 292 5.22 -0.25 18.80
N LEU A 293 4.50 -1.34 19.07
CA LEU A 293 4.87 -2.29 20.13
C LEU A 293 6.24 -2.88 19.87
N THR A 294 6.53 -3.33 18.64
CA THR A 294 7.86 -3.90 18.29
C THR A 294 8.98 -2.92 18.64
N ARG A 295 8.90 -1.67 18.15
CA ARG A 295 9.94 -0.65 18.41
C ARG A 295 10.06 -0.23 19.87
N ASP A 296 8.94 -0.17 20.58
CA ASP A 296 8.97 0.20 22.00
C ASP A 296 9.48 -0.97 22.85
N LEU A 297 9.12 -2.22 22.51
CA LEU A 297 9.59 -3.42 23.20
C LEU A 297 11.09 -3.66 22.99
N GLU A 298 11.66 -3.31 21.84
CA GLU A 298 13.11 -3.40 21.58
C GLU A 298 13.95 -2.68 22.66
N LYS A 299 13.41 -1.63 23.27
CA LYS A 299 14.07 -0.87 24.34
C LYS A 299 14.09 -1.60 25.69
N HIS A 300 13.37 -2.73 25.81
CA HIS A 300 13.17 -3.48 27.04
C HIS A 300 13.78 -4.90 26.95
N ALA A 301 14.92 -5.03 26.30
CA ALA A 301 15.63 -6.31 26.17
C ALA A 301 16.03 -6.94 27.54
N ASP A 302 16.09 -6.13 28.59
CA ASP A 302 16.36 -6.55 29.96
C ASP A 302 15.29 -7.48 30.53
N VAL A 303 14.06 -7.48 29.98
CA VAL A 303 12.97 -8.39 30.41
C VAL A 303 12.64 -9.47 29.38
N PHE A 304 13.59 -9.82 28.52
CA PHE A 304 13.44 -10.99 27.65
C PHE A 304 13.28 -12.28 28.47
N GLY A 305 12.39 -13.16 28.08
CA GLY A 305 12.11 -14.41 28.76
C GLY A 305 11.36 -14.27 30.10
N HIS A 306 10.69 -13.15 30.39
CA HIS A 306 10.01 -12.91 31.67
C HIS A 306 8.51 -13.26 31.66
N PHE A 307 7.84 -13.33 30.51
CA PHE A 307 6.40 -13.50 30.41
C PHE A 307 6.00 -14.90 29.95
N ASP A 308 4.91 -15.44 30.44
CA ASP A 308 4.28 -16.61 29.84
C ASP A 308 3.28 -16.18 28.77
N LEU A 309 3.74 -16.25 27.51
CA LEU A 309 2.93 -15.85 26.34
C LEU A 309 2.36 -17.06 25.59
N SER A 310 2.38 -18.24 26.20
CA SER A 310 1.92 -19.49 25.57
C SER A 310 0.39 -19.56 25.38
N SER A 311 -0.36 -18.71 26.11
CA SER A 311 -1.82 -18.66 26.03
C SER A 311 -2.32 -18.02 24.73
N ILE A 312 -1.56 -17.05 24.14
CA ILE A 312 -2.02 -16.35 22.95
C ILE A 312 -2.09 -17.29 21.75
N LYS A 313 -3.24 -17.37 21.11
CA LYS A 313 -3.50 -18.23 19.94
C LYS A 313 -3.65 -17.41 18.67
N ARG A 314 -4.21 -16.20 18.80
CA ARG A 314 -4.56 -15.37 17.66
C ARG A 314 -4.46 -13.88 17.97
N ILE A 315 -3.88 -13.14 17.03
CA ILE A 315 -3.95 -11.68 16.98
C ILE A 315 -4.65 -11.29 15.68
N ASN A 316 -5.86 -10.76 15.77
CA ASN A 316 -6.54 -10.20 14.62
C ASN A 316 -5.93 -8.84 14.28
N SER A 317 -5.62 -8.61 13.02
CA SER A 317 -5.08 -7.36 12.53
C SER A 317 -5.89 -6.89 11.35
N GLY A 318 -6.40 -5.67 11.40
CA GLY A 318 -7.27 -5.14 10.36
C GLY A 318 -7.53 -3.66 10.52
N GLY A 319 -8.42 -3.16 9.65
CA GLY A 319 -8.67 -1.73 9.57
C GLY A 319 -7.65 -0.99 8.70
N GLU A 320 -6.47 -1.53 8.48
CA GLU A 320 -5.42 -1.08 7.56
C GLU A 320 -4.66 -2.28 7.02
N ALA A 321 -3.88 -2.09 5.94
CA ALA A 321 -3.05 -3.15 5.39
C ALA A 321 -1.98 -3.58 6.40
N VAL A 322 -1.76 -4.88 6.53
CA VAL A 322 -0.80 -5.45 7.47
C VAL A 322 0.51 -5.71 6.72
N VAL A 323 1.55 -4.97 7.08
CA VAL A 323 2.88 -5.10 6.47
C VAL A 323 3.52 -6.42 6.93
N SER A 324 3.88 -7.28 5.99
CA SER A 324 4.40 -8.63 6.28
C SER A 324 5.63 -8.63 7.19
N ARG A 325 6.60 -7.75 6.92
CA ARG A 325 7.80 -7.61 7.75
C ARG A 325 7.49 -7.11 9.16
N THR A 326 6.51 -6.20 9.31
CA THR A 326 6.07 -5.73 10.63
C THR A 326 5.46 -6.87 11.45
N ALA A 327 4.60 -7.68 10.82
CA ALA A 327 3.99 -8.83 11.47
C ALA A 327 5.04 -9.87 11.92
N GLN A 328 6.02 -10.15 11.08
CA GLN A 328 7.13 -11.07 11.42
C GLN A 328 7.99 -10.53 12.56
N ALA A 329 8.37 -9.25 12.51
CA ALA A 329 9.17 -8.62 13.55
C ALA A 329 8.45 -8.67 14.91
N PHE A 330 7.15 -8.35 14.93
CA PHE A 330 6.33 -8.46 16.14
C PHE A 330 6.23 -9.90 16.66
N ALA A 331 5.97 -10.87 15.80
CA ALA A 331 5.88 -12.28 16.21
C ALA A 331 7.22 -12.81 16.75
N SER A 332 8.35 -12.39 16.15
CA SER A 332 9.69 -12.70 16.65
C SER A 332 9.94 -12.09 18.03
N MET A 333 9.53 -10.84 18.21
CA MET A 333 9.62 -10.13 19.48
C MET A 333 8.81 -10.83 20.58
N MET A 334 7.59 -11.22 20.30
CA MET A 334 6.75 -11.97 21.25
C MET A 334 7.43 -13.26 21.74
N LYS A 335 8.09 -14.00 20.84
CA LYS A 335 8.89 -15.19 21.22
C LYS A 335 10.07 -14.84 22.14
N GLN A 336 10.78 -13.74 21.88
CA GLN A 336 11.91 -13.29 22.68
C GLN A 336 11.51 -12.89 24.11
N PHE A 337 10.34 -12.31 24.29
CA PHE A 337 9.82 -11.94 25.61
C PHE A 337 9.25 -13.12 26.39
N SER A 338 8.99 -14.27 25.74
CA SER A 338 8.40 -15.44 26.40
C SER A 338 9.43 -16.24 27.19
N LYS A 339 9.02 -16.69 28.40
CA LYS A 339 9.75 -17.69 29.22
C LYS A 339 10.02 -18.99 28.47
N ASN A 340 9.09 -19.38 27.58
CA ASN A 340 9.21 -20.54 26.74
C ASN A 340 8.90 -20.20 25.27
N PRO A 341 9.91 -19.73 24.52
CA PRO A 341 9.73 -19.34 23.13
C PRO A 341 9.15 -20.43 22.22
N SER A 342 9.45 -21.72 22.53
CA SER A 342 8.94 -22.83 21.74
C SER A 342 7.47 -23.15 21.98
N ALA A 343 6.89 -22.70 23.10
CA ALA A 343 5.47 -22.86 23.42
C ALA A 343 4.62 -21.73 22.83
N VAL A 344 5.24 -20.62 22.40
CA VAL A 344 4.54 -19.51 21.75
C VAL A 344 4.24 -19.88 20.30
N SER A 345 2.97 -20.19 20.05
CA SER A 345 2.46 -20.49 18.71
C SER A 345 1.15 -19.76 18.53
N PHE A 346 1.17 -18.70 17.76
CA PHE A 346 -0.03 -17.94 17.41
C PHE A 346 0.00 -17.50 15.94
N VAL A 347 -1.17 -17.15 15.47
CA VAL A 347 -1.33 -16.62 14.12
C VAL A 347 -1.63 -15.12 14.17
N ILE A 348 -1.07 -14.36 13.24
CA ILE A 348 -1.54 -13.03 12.92
C ILE A 348 -2.54 -13.18 11.79
N SER A 349 -3.78 -12.85 12.07
CA SER A 349 -4.88 -12.96 11.13
C SER A 349 -5.14 -11.59 10.52
N ALA A 350 -4.56 -11.34 9.36
CA ALA A 350 -4.91 -10.16 8.58
C ALA A 350 -6.37 -10.27 8.15
N GLY A 351 -7.16 -9.23 8.41
CA GLY A 351 -8.59 -9.23 8.17
C GLY A 351 -9.04 -8.06 7.31
N PHE A 352 -9.91 -8.34 6.35
CA PHE A 352 -10.67 -7.32 5.64
C PHE A 352 -12.08 -7.20 6.23
N GLY A 353 -12.47 -5.97 6.43
CA GLY A 353 -13.84 -5.63 6.83
C GLY A 353 -14.03 -4.14 6.97
N MET A 354 -15.27 -3.77 7.13
CA MET A 354 -15.72 -2.39 7.24
C MET A 354 -16.96 -2.30 8.14
N THR A 355 -17.39 -1.10 8.42
CA THR A 355 -18.58 -0.92 9.23
C THR A 355 -19.79 -1.64 8.63
N GLU A 356 -19.92 -1.60 7.30
CA GLU A 356 -21.01 -2.19 6.54
C GLU A 356 -21.03 -3.73 6.55
N THR A 357 -19.93 -4.38 6.95
CA THR A 357 -19.79 -5.83 7.08
C THR A 357 -19.75 -6.31 8.55
N CYS A 358 -20.16 -5.48 9.51
CA CYS A 358 -20.02 -5.78 10.94
C CYS A 358 -18.58 -6.10 11.36
N ALA A 359 -17.60 -5.28 10.99
CA ALA A 359 -16.17 -5.50 11.10
C ALA A 359 -15.65 -6.52 10.05
N GLY A 360 -14.67 -7.35 10.40
CA GLY A 360 -14.03 -8.25 9.45
C GLY A 360 -14.96 -9.32 8.87
N CYS A 361 -14.81 -9.61 7.58
CA CYS A 361 -15.56 -10.66 6.87
C CYS A 361 -14.69 -11.57 5.99
N ILE A 362 -13.40 -11.26 5.85
CA ILE A 362 -12.40 -12.08 5.15
C ILE A 362 -11.19 -12.19 6.08
N TYR A 363 -10.72 -13.41 6.34
CA TYR A 363 -9.58 -13.68 7.22
C TYR A 363 -8.79 -14.90 6.76
N ASP A 364 -7.47 -14.89 6.99
CA ASP A 364 -6.65 -16.10 7.00
C ASP A 364 -5.75 -16.11 8.25
N PRO A 365 -5.73 -17.18 9.02
CA PRO A 365 -4.75 -17.36 10.08
C PRO A 365 -3.40 -17.75 9.48
N ILE A 366 -2.43 -16.84 9.52
CA ILE A 366 -1.08 -17.06 8.97
C ILE A 366 -0.08 -17.18 10.12
N ASP A 367 0.68 -18.28 10.16
CA ASP A 367 1.91 -18.32 10.94
C ASP A 367 3.01 -17.57 10.18
N VAL A 368 3.15 -16.30 10.49
CA VAL A 368 4.09 -15.40 9.82
C VAL A 368 5.56 -15.73 10.03
N LEU A 369 5.88 -16.64 10.97
CA LEU A 369 7.25 -17.13 11.22
C LEU A 369 7.57 -18.43 10.47
N ALA A 370 6.55 -19.11 9.94
CA ALA A 370 6.72 -20.34 9.17
C ALA A 370 6.97 -20.08 7.66
N THR A 371 6.68 -18.88 7.19
CA THR A 371 6.75 -18.52 5.77
C THR A 371 7.54 -17.24 5.57
N GLU A 372 8.41 -17.22 4.55
CA GLU A 372 9.02 -15.96 4.08
C GLU A 372 7.96 -15.10 3.39
N PRO A 373 7.95 -13.77 3.61
CA PRO A 373 6.98 -12.90 2.98
C PRO A 373 7.24 -12.80 1.49
N VAL A 374 6.26 -13.25 0.71
CA VAL A 374 6.26 -13.13 -0.75
C VAL A 374 5.80 -11.73 -1.17
N HIS A 375 4.91 -11.13 -0.37
CA HIS A 375 4.31 -9.83 -0.64
C HIS A 375 4.57 -8.82 0.48
N GLU A 376 4.52 -7.54 0.13
CA GLU A 376 4.69 -6.44 1.09
C GLU A 376 3.62 -6.47 2.18
N PHE A 377 2.36 -6.76 1.80
CA PHE A 377 1.24 -6.91 2.72
C PHE A 377 0.83 -8.37 2.85
N LEU A 378 0.37 -8.75 4.04
CA LEU A 378 -0.19 -10.08 4.27
C LEU A 378 -1.44 -10.29 3.41
N ASP A 379 -1.60 -11.51 2.93
CA ASP A 379 -2.86 -11.95 2.33
C ASP A 379 -3.99 -11.86 3.35
N LEU A 380 -5.19 -11.49 2.88
CA LEU A 380 -6.36 -11.38 3.73
C LEU A 380 -7.09 -12.71 3.91
N GLY A 381 -6.85 -13.65 2.99
CA GLY A 381 -7.40 -15.00 3.07
C GLY A 381 -8.77 -15.17 2.44
N ARG A 382 -9.66 -15.88 3.13
CA ARG A 382 -10.95 -16.36 2.63
C ARG A 382 -12.12 -15.74 3.36
N PRO A 383 -13.31 -15.66 2.73
CA PRO A 383 -14.49 -15.15 3.42
C PRO A 383 -14.93 -16.09 4.54
N ILE A 384 -15.42 -15.50 5.64
CA ILE A 384 -16.04 -16.25 6.74
C ILE A 384 -17.32 -16.93 6.29
N ASN A 385 -17.80 -17.91 7.06
CA ASN A 385 -19.00 -18.65 6.74
C ASN A 385 -20.21 -17.74 6.44
N GLY A 386 -20.85 -17.98 5.30
CA GLY A 386 -21.97 -17.17 4.81
C GLY A 386 -21.60 -15.87 4.09
N CYS A 387 -20.31 -15.51 4.02
CA CYS A 387 -19.82 -14.41 3.19
C CYS A 387 -19.32 -14.94 1.84
N GLU A 388 -19.64 -14.23 0.77
CA GLU A 388 -19.13 -14.47 -0.57
C GLU A 388 -18.32 -13.25 -1.02
N MET A 389 -17.30 -13.48 -1.82
CA MET A 389 -16.48 -12.42 -2.41
C MET A 389 -16.27 -12.64 -3.90
N ARG A 390 -16.08 -11.54 -4.64
CA ARG A 390 -15.71 -11.57 -6.05
C ARG A 390 -14.91 -10.33 -6.44
N ILE A 391 -14.16 -10.43 -7.53
CA ILE A 391 -13.49 -9.29 -8.16
C ILE A 391 -14.18 -8.97 -9.47
N VAL A 392 -14.44 -7.67 -9.69
CA VAL A 392 -15.09 -7.16 -10.89
C VAL A 392 -14.28 -6.00 -11.48
N ASP A 393 -14.57 -5.68 -12.74
CA ASP A 393 -14.06 -4.46 -13.37
C ASP A 393 -14.51 -3.23 -12.56
N PRO A 394 -13.60 -2.37 -12.12
CA PRO A 394 -13.95 -1.20 -11.29
C PRO A 394 -14.75 -0.13 -12.05
N VAL A 395 -14.69 -0.10 -13.40
CA VAL A 395 -15.37 0.90 -14.24
C VAL A 395 -16.85 0.53 -14.39
N ASP A 396 -17.15 -0.69 -14.82
CA ASP A 396 -18.55 -1.13 -15.03
C ASP A 396 -19.17 -1.76 -13.76
N GLY A 397 -18.36 -2.19 -12.79
CA GLY A 397 -18.80 -2.76 -11.51
C GLY A 397 -19.53 -4.10 -11.63
N SER A 398 -19.48 -4.77 -12.79
CA SER A 398 -20.26 -5.96 -13.08
C SER A 398 -19.49 -7.09 -13.78
N THR A 399 -18.56 -6.77 -14.66
CA THR A 399 -17.75 -7.77 -15.39
C THR A 399 -16.81 -8.47 -14.43
N LEU A 400 -16.95 -9.80 -14.30
CA LEU A 400 -16.09 -10.61 -13.43
C LEU A 400 -14.65 -10.63 -13.99
N ARG A 401 -13.70 -10.48 -13.10
CA ARG A 401 -12.27 -10.70 -13.38
C ARG A 401 -11.91 -12.17 -13.18
N HIS A 402 -10.91 -12.62 -13.93
CA HIS A 402 -10.37 -13.97 -13.78
C HIS A 402 -9.51 -14.10 -12.51
N ASP A 403 -9.24 -15.34 -12.11
CA ASP A 403 -8.34 -15.62 -10.98
C ASP A 403 -6.96 -15.01 -11.25
N GLY A 404 -6.44 -14.25 -10.28
CA GLY A 404 -5.18 -13.51 -10.41
C GLY A 404 -5.29 -12.11 -11.05
N GLU A 405 -6.45 -11.71 -11.57
CA GLU A 405 -6.64 -10.36 -12.13
C GLU A 405 -7.10 -9.35 -11.07
N SER A 406 -6.60 -8.13 -11.18
CA SER A 406 -6.95 -7.02 -10.28
C SER A 406 -8.31 -6.40 -10.66
N GLY A 407 -9.07 -5.98 -9.64
CA GLY A 407 -10.34 -5.29 -9.83
C GLY A 407 -10.99 -4.87 -8.50
N GLU A 408 -12.24 -4.37 -8.54
CA GLU A 408 -12.99 -3.99 -7.35
C GLU A 408 -13.48 -5.22 -6.59
N LEU A 409 -13.16 -5.28 -5.30
CA LEU A 409 -13.73 -6.28 -4.40
C LEU A 409 -15.21 -5.99 -4.15
N GLN A 410 -16.06 -7.00 -4.36
CA GLN A 410 -17.44 -6.98 -3.93
C GLN A 410 -17.71 -8.14 -2.98
N VAL A 411 -18.53 -7.90 -1.97
CA VAL A 411 -18.91 -8.91 -0.98
C VAL A 411 -20.44 -9.06 -0.90
N ARG A 412 -20.90 -10.27 -0.52
CA ARG A 412 -22.30 -10.58 -0.32
C ARG A 412 -22.44 -11.50 0.87
N GLY A 413 -23.47 -11.29 1.69
CA GLY A 413 -23.78 -12.19 2.82
C GLY A 413 -24.76 -11.61 3.81
N PRO A 414 -25.25 -12.42 4.77
CA PRO A 414 -26.25 -12.00 5.76
C PRO A 414 -25.70 -11.03 6.80
N MET A 415 -24.38 -10.79 6.85
CA MET A 415 -23.71 -9.83 7.74
C MET A 415 -23.73 -8.41 7.20
N LEU A 416 -24.12 -8.20 5.94
CA LEU A 416 -24.15 -6.86 5.37
C LEU A 416 -25.19 -5.99 6.03
N PHE A 417 -24.88 -4.73 6.19
CA PHE A 417 -25.79 -3.71 6.71
C PHE A 417 -27.09 -3.60 5.89
N VAL A 418 -28.11 -3.04 6.47
CA VAL A 418 -29.41 -2.94 5.78
C VAL A 418 -29.46 -1.70 4.89
N ARG A 419 -29.00 -0.55 5.41
CA ARG A 419 -29.05 0.74 4.73
C ARG A 419 -28.20 1.78 5.44
N TYR A 420 -27.90 2.87 4.76
CA TYR A 420 -27.48 4.10 5.41
C TYR A 420 -28.72 4.85 5.92
N TYR A 421 -28.70 5.27 7.19
CA TYR A 421 -29.81 5.96 7.82
C TYR A 421 -30.12 7.27 7.10
N ASN A 422 -31.39 7.49 6.74
CA ASN A 422 -31.87 8.66 5.97
C ASN A 422 -31.05 9.00 4.72
N ASN A 423 -30.44 8.00 4.06
CA ASN A 423 -29.64 8.19 2.85
C ASN A 423 -29.89 7.07 1.83
N ALA A 424 -31.03 7.16 1.14
CA ALA A 424 -31.47 6.17 0.16
C ALA A 424 -30.54 6.11 -1.06
N ASP A 425 -30.04 7.26 -1.52
CA ASP A 425 -29.17 7.35 -2.70
C ASP A 425 -27.83 6.67 -2.45
N ALA A 426 -27.21 6.92 -1.29
CA ALA A 426 -25.98 6.23 -0.90
C ALA A 426 -26.21 4.73 -0.72
N THR A 427 -27.37 4.31 -0.21
CA THR A 427 -27.72 2.90 -0.06
C THR A 427 -27.84 2.23 -1.42
N SER A 428 -28.65 2.80 -2.33
CA SER A 428 -28.88 2.21 -3.66
C SER A 428 -27.63 2.15 -4.50
N SER A 429 -26.76 3.16 -4.44
CA SER A 429 -25.49 3.19 -5.18
C SER A 429 -24.43 2.23 -4.65
N SER A 430 -24.59 1.75 -3.43
CA SER A 430 -23.62 0.83 -2.81
C SER A 430 -23.89 -0.65 -3.13
N PHE A 431 -25.08 -1.00 -3.62
CA PHE A 431 -25.44 -2.35 -4.00
C PHE A 431 -25.63 -2.50 -5.49
N VAL A 432 -25.18 -3.64 -6.02
CA VAL A 432 -25.41 -4.04 -7.41
C VAL A 432 -26.26 -5.32 -7.48
N GLY A 433 -26.68 -5.71 -8.67
CA GLY A 433 -27.57 -6.85 -8.87
C GLY A 433 -27.17 -8.11 -8.09
N GLY A 434 -28.18 -8.79 -7.50
CA GLY A 434 -27.95 -10.00 -6.71
C GLY A 434 -27.46 -9.76 -5.27
N GLY A 435 -27.57 -8.53 -4.75
CA GLY A 435 -27.23 -8.20 -3.36
C GLY A 435 -25.72 -8.09 -3.09
N TRP A 436 -24.91 -7.87 -4.13
CA TRP A 436 -23.49 -7.59 -4.00
C TRP A 436 -23.26 -6.16 -3.55
N TYR A 437 -22.45 -5.99 -2.52
CA TYR A 437 -22.03 -4.72 -1.99
C TYR A 437 -20.67 -4.31 -2.58
N ARG A 438 -20.60 -3.10 -3.10
CA ARG A 438 -19.38 -2.46 -3.64
C ARG A 438 -18.53 -1.93 -2.49
N THR A 439 -17.37 -2.51 -2.25
CA THR A 439 -16.50 -2.08 -1.16
C THR A 439 -15.72 -0.80 -1.49
N GLY A 440 -15.46 -0.57 -2.78
CA GLY A 440 -14.56 0.48 -3.26
C GLY A 440 -13.07 0.16 -3.01
N ASP A 441 -12.76 -1.07 -2.60
CA ASP A 441 -11.40 -1.55 -2.41
C ASP A 441 -10.97 -2.35 -3.65
N ILE A 442 -9.71 -2.20 -4.06
CA ILE A 442 -9.09 -2.91 -5.18
C ILE A 442 -8.26 -4.07 -4.63
N GLY A 443 -8.36 -5.22 -5.28
CA GLY A 443 -7.58 -6.39 -4.92
C GLY A 443 -7.60 -7.48 -5.96
N ILE A 444 -7.03 -8.60 -5.59
CA ILE A 444 -6.84 -9.79 -6.42
C ILE A 444 -7.31 -10.99 -5.63
N ILE A 445 -8.05 -11.89 -6.25
CA ILE A 445 -8.30 -13.22 -5.72
C ILE A 445 -7.45 -14.21 -6.52
N GLU A 446 -6.59 -14.93 -5.82
CA GLU A 446 -5.73 -15.95 -6.41
C GLU A 446 -5.92 -17.26 -5.63
N SER A 447 -6.32 -18.33 -6.33
CA SER A 447 -6.64 -19.64 -5.69
C SER A 447 -7.62 -19.53 -4.52
N GLY A 448 -8.54 -18.56 -4.58
CA GLY A 448 -9.55 -18.29 -3.56
C GLY A 448 -9.05 -17.51 -2.35
N VAL A 449 -7.82 -17.00 -2.37
CA VAL A 449 -7.22 -16.13 -1.35
C VAL A 449 -7.28 -14.69 -1.83
N MET A 450 -7.80 -13.79 -0.99
CA MET A 450 -7.90 -12.37 -1.28
C MET A 450 -6.62 -11.64 -0.87
N ARG A 451 -6.10 -10.81 -1.76
CA ARG A 451 -5.06 -9.83 -1.50
C ARG A 451 -5.55 -8.44 -1.86
N LEU A 452 -5.36 -7.49 -0.96
CA LEU A 452 -5.75 -6.10 -1.18
C LEU A 452 -4.61 -5.31 -1.83
N SER A 453 -4.94 -4.50 -2.83
CA SER A 453 -3.97 -3.61 -3.50
C SER A 453 -4.18 -2.14 -3.12
N GLY A 454 -5.36 -1.76 -2.63
CA GLY A 454 -5.67 -0.38 -2.22
C GLY A 454 -7.15 -0.04 -2.30
N ARG A 455 -7.45 1.25 -2.37
CA ARG A 455 -8.82 1.76 -2.58
C ARG A 455 -8.91 2.54 -3.88
N ILE A 456 -10.04 2.45 -4.57
CA ILE A 456 -10.31 3.23 -5.77
C ILE A 456 -10.10 4.74 -5.52
N LYS A 457 -10.46 5.24 -4.33
CA LYS A 457 -10.32 6.65 -3.95
C LYS A 457 -8.95 7.02 -3.36
N ASP A 458 -8.15 6.03 -2.99
CA ASP A 458 -6.81 6.20 -2.44
C ASP A 458 -5.74 5.81 -3.48
N THR A 459 -6.07 5.86 -4.75
CA THR A 459 -5.13 5.69 -5.87
C THR A 459 -4.90 7.02 -6.56
N VAL A 460 -3.69 7.23 -7.04
CA VAL A 460 -3.33 8.34 -7.93
C VAL A 460 -3.11 7.76 -9.32
N ILE A 461 -3.77 8.34 -10.33
CA ILE A 461 -3.60 7.91 -11.72
C ILE A 461 -2.53 8.80 -12.36
N VAL A 462 -1.39 8.20 -12.68
CA VAL A 462 -0.26 8.87 -13.33
C VAL A 462 -0.04 8.22 -14.69
N HIS A 463 -0.21 9.00 -15.77
CA HIS A 463 -0.06 8.51 -17.15
C HIS A 463 -0.85 7.22 -17.46
N GLY A 464 -2.07 7.10 -16.91
CA GLY A 464 -2.93 5.92 -17.10
C GLY A 464 -2.63 4.73 -16.17
N VAL A 465 -1.60 4.79 -15.35
CA VAL A 465 -1.25 3.77 -14.35
C VAL A 465 -1.78 4.19 -12.97
N SER A 466 -2.44 3.27 -12.28
CA SER A 466 -2.98 3.50 -10.93
C SER A 466 -1.96 3.08 -9.87
N TYR A 467 -1.57 4.02 -9.00
CA TYR A 467 -0.64 3.78 -7.89
C TYR A 467 -1.36 3.85 -6.55
N GLY A 468 -1.16 2.85 -5.71
CA GLY A 468 -1.74 2.78 -4.36
C GLY A 468 -1.04 3.72 -3.38
N ILE A 469 -1.78 4.66 -2.81
CA ILE A 469 -1.28 5.58 -1.76
C ILE A 469 -0.76 4.84 -0.51
N PRO A 470 -1.41 3.77 0.00
CA PRO A 470 -0.92 3.08 1.20
C PRO A 470 0.48 2.48 1.03
N GLU A 471 0.81 1.94 -0.13
CA GLU A 471 2.14 1.41 -0.43
C GLU A 471 3.18 2.54 -0.41
N LEU A 472 2.88 3.66 -1.05
CA LEU A 472 3.73 4.85 -1.03
C LEU A 472 3.96 5.35 0.41
N GLU A 473 2.90 5.45 1.22
CA GLU A 473 2.99 5.89 2.63
C GLU A 473 3.90 5.00 3.47
N THR A 474 3.89 3.68 3.25
CA THR A 474 4.76 2.73 3.97
C THR A 474 6.24 3.11 3.79
N HIS A 475 6.64 3.46 2.59
CA HIS A 475 8.01 3.89 2.31
C HIS A 475 8.30 5.32 2.80
N LEU A 476 7.35 6.24 2.64
CA LEU A 476 7.50 7.64 3.11
C LEU A 476 7.66 7.74 4.63
N GLN A 477 7.03 6.85 5.40
CA GLN A 477 7.14 6.83 6.85
C GLN A 477 8.53 6.44 7.37
N THR A 478 9.39 5.87 6.53
CA THR A 478 10.77 5.51 6.89
C THR A 478 11.76 6.67 6.76
N VAL A 479 11.32 7.81 6.20
CA VAL A 479 12.17 8.97 5.98
C VAL A 479 12.58 9.61 7.30
N GLU A 480 13.87 9.87 7.46
CA GLU A 480 14.40 10.63 8.58
C GLU A 480 13.76 12.03 8.62
N GLY A 481 13.29 12.44 9.78
CA GLY A 481 12.55 13.69 9.96
C GLY A 481 11.03 13.53 9.91
N VAL A 482 10.49 12.36 9.58
CA VAL A 482 9.05 12.05 9.61
C VAL A 482 8.69 11.37 10.92
N THR A 483 7.69 11.90 11.63
CA THR A 483 7.12 11.22 12.79
C THR A 483 6.31 10.03 12.34
N TYR A 484 6.73 8.84 12.75
CA TYR A 484 6.10 7.59 12.35
C TYR A 484 4.59 7.58 12.65
N SER A 485 3.81 7.04 11.70
CA SER A 485 2.34 6.98 11.79
C SER A 485 1.64 8.37 11.77
N PHE A 486 2.38 9.46 11.54
CA PHE A 486 1.87 10.82 11.32
C PHE A 486 2.28 11.33 9.94
N LEU A 487 2.01 10.50 8.93
CA LEU A 487 2.13 10.86 7.52
C LEU A 487 0.90 10.33 6.78
N ALA A 488 0.36 11.16 5.89
CA ALA A 488 -0.70 10.78 4.96
C ALA A 488 -0.42 11.42 3.61
N ALA A 489 -0.55 10.64 2.54
CA ALA A 489 -0.60 11.16 1.18
C ALA A 489 -2.05 11.13 0.68
N ALA A 490 -2.45 12.13 -0.08
CA ALA A 490 -3.82 12.23 -0.54
C ALA A 490 -3.88 12.73 -1.99
N PRO A 491 -4.72 12.12 -2.86
CA PRO A 491 -4.93 12.59 -4.22
C PRO A 491 -5.39 14.04 -4.23
N TYR A 492 -4.82 14.83 -5.11
CA TYR A 492 -5.17 16.23 -5.27
C TYR A 492 -5.02 16.65 -6.73
N ARG A 493 -6.02 17.36 -7.24
CA ARG A 493 -6.00 17.98 -8.56
C ARG A 493 -6.09 19.48 -8.39
N ALA A 494 -5.05 20.19 -8.78
CA ALA A 494 -5.08 21.65 -8.80
C ALA A 494 -6.04 22.17 -9.90
N SER A 495 -6.65 23.33 -9.66
CA SER A 495 -7.54 23.94 -10.64
C SER A 495 -6.78 24.25 -11.92
N GLY A 496 -7.25 23.73 -13.07
CA GLY A 496 -6.62 23.94 -14.38
C GLY A 496 -5.57 22.90 -14.79
N GLN A 497 -5.28 21.89 -13.97
CA GLN A 497 -4.41 20.77 -14.37
C GLN A 497 -5.21 19.61 -14.98
N GLU A 498 -4.68 19.00 -16.03
CA GLU A 498 -5.31 17.86 -16.72
C GLU A 498 -5.05 16.54 -16.00
N THR A 499 -3.91 16.41 -15.31
CA THR A 499 -3.49 15.20 -14.59
C THR A 499 -3.72 15.30 -13.09
N GLU A 500 -3.99 14.15 -12.46
CA GLU A 500 -4.03 14.05 -11.01
C GLU A 500 -2.62 14.13 -10.43
N GLY A 501 -2.50 14.75 -9.26
CA GLY A 501 -1.33 14.76 -8.42
C GLY A 501 -1.71 14.35 -7.00
N PHE A 502 -0.84 14.60 -6.04
CA PHE A 502 -1.10 14.32 -4.63
C PHE A 502 -0.33 15.28 -3.73
N ILE A 503 -0.79 15.34 -2.48
CA ILE A 503 -0.17 16.12 -1.40
C ILE A 503 0.30 15.17 -0.32
N ILE A 504 1.48 15.42 0.24
CA ILE A 504 1.96 14.75 1.45
C ILE A 504 1.74 15.67 2.63
N PHE A 505 1.05 15.16 3.65
CA PHE A 505 0.93 15.76 4.98
C PHE A 505 1.75 14.92 5.94
N TYR A 506 2.64 15.54 6.74
CA TYR A 506 3.43 14.79 7.70
C TYR A 506 3.73 15.62 8.94
N SER A 507 4.03 14.95 10.04
CA SER A 507 4.54 15.66 11.23
C SER A 507 6.05 15.50 11.33
N PRO A 508 6.82 16.61 11.41
CA PRO A 508 8.26 16.54 11.59
C PRO A 508 8.63 16.01 12.98
N THR A 509 9.77 15.30 13.07
CA THR A 509 10.37 14.85 14.34
C THR A 509 11.14 15.97 15.05
N PHE A 510 11.25 17.13 14.44
CA PHE A 510 12.00 18.29 14.92
C PHE A 510 11.10 19.53 14.96
N ASP A 511 11.51 20.49 15.80
CA ASP A 511 10.82 21.77 15.89
C ASP A 511 11.16 22.65 14.70
N LEU A 512 10.14 23.22 14.03
CA LEU A 512 10.30 24.12 12.88
C LEU A 512 10.86 25.50 13.27
N ASP A 513 10.95 25.82 14.55
CA ASP A 513 11.56 27.04 15.08
C ASP A 513 13.00 26.81 15.59
N ALA A 514 13.53 25.56 15.48
CA ALA A 514 14.91 25.26 15.84
C ALA A 514 15.91 25.86 14.84
N VAL A 515 17.13 26.14 15.30
CA VAL A 515 18.19 26.78 14.50
C VAL A 515 18.57 25.97 13.25
N ASP A 516 18.47 24.64 13.31
CA ASP A 516 18.78 23.72 12.22
C ASP A 516 17.54 23.25 11.43
N ALA A 517 16.39 23.88 11.68
CA ALA A 517 15.11 23.49 11.08
C ALA A 517 15.13 23.55 9.54
N SER A 518 15.72 24.59 8.97
CA SER A 518 15.80 24.77 7.52
C SER A 518 16.57 23.63 6.82
N THR A 519 17.71 23.23 7.37
CA THR A 519 18.54 22.13 6.85
C THR A 519 17.82 20.79 6.99
N LYS A 520 17.20 20.50 8.14
CA LYS A 520 16.46 19.27 8.39
C LYS A 520 15.21 19.18 7.51
N LEU A 521 14.47 20.26 7.39
CA LEU A 521 13.27 20.33 6.56
C LEU A 521 13.61 20.08 5.10
N PHE A 522 14.67 20.72 4.60
CA PHE A 522 15.13 20.54 3.22
C PHE A 522 15.52 19.08 2.93
N ALA A 523 16.30 18.47 3.84
CA ALA A 523 16.70 17.06 3.71
C ALA A 523 15.48 16.13 3.74
N THR A 524 14.52 16.35 4.65
CA THR A 524 13.28 15.55 4.75
C THR A 524 12.41 15.71 3.50
N HIS A 525 12.18 16.94 3.01
CA HIS A 525 11.39 17.19 1.81
C HIS A 525 12.03 16.58 0.56
N LYS A 526 13.38 16.70 0.43
CA LYS A 526 14.10 16.05 -0.66
C LYS A 526 13.90 14.53 -0.61
N ALA A 527 14.10 13.90 0.54
CA ALA A 527 13.96 12.45 0.69
C ALA A 527 12.53 11.97 0.40
N LEU A 528 11.51 12.71 0.86
CA LEU A 528 10.11 12.40 0.55
C LEU A 528 9.83 12.49 -0.96
N ARG A 529 10.30 13.54 -1.62
CA ARG A 529 10.17 13.69 -3.08
C ARG A 529 10.90 12.60 -3.85
N ASP A 530 12.12 12.26 -3.44
CA ASP A 530 12.93 11.21 -4.08
C ASP A 530 12.24 9.84 -4.02
N ILE A 531 11.57 9.51 -2.92
CA ILE A 531 10.77 8.27 -2.80
C ILE A 531 9.58 8.32 -3.77
N CYS A 532 8.84 9.43 -3.81
CA CYS A 532 7.69 9.56 -4.71
C CYS A 532 8.09 9.41 -6.17
N VAL A 533 9.13 10.10 -6.59
CA VAL A 533 9.64 10.00 -7.97
C VAL A 533 10.09 8.58 -8.31
N ARG A 534 10.75 7.88 -7.35
CA ARG A 534 11.15 6.48 -7.55
C ARG A 534 9.98 5.52 -7.69
N MET A 535 8.96 5.67 -6.82
CA MET A 535 7.87 4.69 -6.73
C MET A 535 6.78 4.92 -7.77
N ILE A 536 6.41 6.19 -7.99
CA ILE A 536 5.25 6.54 -8.81
C ILE A 536 5.58 7.53 -9.94
N THR A 537 6.87 7.82 -10.17
CA THR A 537 7.37 8.73 -11.22
C THR A 537 6.80 10.15 -11.19
N LEU A 538 6.13 10.52 -10.08
CA LEU A 538 5.50 11.82 -9.91
C LEU A 538 5.95 12.44 -8.58
N PRO A 539 6.50 13.67 -8.57
CA PRO A 539 6.75 14.38 -7.32
C PRO A 539 5.41 14.83 -6.69
N PRO A 540 5.33 14.93 -5.35
CA PRO A 540 4.17 15.52 -4.70
C PRO A 540 4.01 16.99 -5.07
N GLN A 541 2.78 17.44 -5.29
CA GLN A 541 2.51 18.86 -5.56
C GLN A 541 2.82 19.74 -4.34
N PHE A 542 2.53 19.23 -3.15
CA PHE A 542 2.84 19.88 -1.89
C PHE A 542 3.35 18.87 -0.88
N VAL A 543 4.28 19.29 -0.03
CA VAL A 543 4.73 18.56 1.16
C VAL A 543 4.51 19.48 2.35
N VAL A 544 3.52 19.17 3.20
CA VAL A 544 3.02 20.07 4.24
C VAL A 544 3.39 19.51 5.61
N PRO A 545 4.31 20.16 6.34
CA PRO A 545 4.62 19.79 7.71
C PRO A 545 3.53 20.31 8.66
N ILE A 546 2.96 19.42 9.48
CA ILE A 546 1.89 19.74 10.43
C ILE A 546 2.30 19.25 11.83
N PRO A 547 2.18 20.05 12.90
CA PRO A 547 2.44 19.57 14.25
C PRO A 547 1.56 18.36 14.64
N VAL A 548 2.11 17.41 15.41
CA VAL A 548 1.42 16.17 15.84
C VAL A 548 0.04 16.46 16.47
N ASN A 549 -0.06 17.50 17.29
CA ASN A 549 -1.31 17.88 17.97
C ASN A 549 -2.40 18.44 17.05
N GLN A 550 -2.10 18.69 15.78
CA GLN A 550 -3.05 19.12 14.76
C GLN A 550 -3.39 18.01 13.74
N MET A 551 -2.73 16.86 13.83
CA MET A 551 -3.02 15.68 13.00
C MET A 551 -3.90 14.69 13.78
N GLU A 552 -5.21 14.88 13.68
CA GLU A 552 -6.18 14.05 14.37
C GLU A 552 -6.23 12.63 13.83
N LYS A 553 -6.23 11.65 14.73
CA LYS A 553 -6.36 10.22 14.40
C LYS A 553 -7.73 9.70 14.85
N THR A 554 -8.24 8.74 14.09
CA THR A 554 -9.40 7.95 14.51
C THR A 554 -9.05 7.08 15.73
N THR A 555 -10.05 6.49 16.37
CA THR A 555 -9.89 5.54 17.49
C THR A 555 -9.03 4.32 17.13
N LEU A 556 -8.93 3.99 15.83
CA LEU A 556 -8.00 2.98 15.30
C LEU A 556 -6.62 3.53 14.89
N GLY A 557 -6.29 4.77 15.28
CA GLY A 557 -4.99 5.36 15.01
C GLY A 557 -4.75 5.84 13.57
N LYS A 558 -5.77 5.87 12.71
CA LYS A 558 -5.66 6.31 11.32
C LYS A 558 -5.81 7.81 11.17
N LEU A 559 -5.03 8.41 10.27
CA LEU A 559 -5.24 9.78 9.81
C LEU A 559 -6.37 9.84 8.78
N SER A 560 -7.21 10.87 8.86
CA SER A 560 -8.26 11.12 7.88
C SER A 560 -7.72 11.95 6.71
N ARG A 561 -7.41 11.31 5.57
CA ARG A 561 -6.98 12.00 4.35
C ARG A 561 -7.99 13.03 3.87
N ALA A 562 -9.28 12.68 3.93
CA ALA A 562 -10.35 13.59 3.53
C ALA A 562 -10.38 14.87 4.40
N HIS A 563 -10.14 14.72 5.71
CA HIS A 563 -10.05 15.86 6.63
C HIS A 563 -8.84 16.74 6.31
N LEU A 564 -7.66 16.17 6.13
CA LEU A 564 -6.43 16.89 5.80
C LEU A 564 -6.56 17.67 4.48
N ILE A 565 -7.13 17.06 3.45
CA ILE A 565 -7.44 17.75 2.17
C ILE A 565 -8.45 18.87 2.37
N SER A 566 -9.45 18.69 3.24
CA SER A 566 -10.42 19.74 3.55
C SER A 566 -9.75 20.94 4.21
N LEU A 567 -8.89 20.72 5.22
CA LEU A 567 -8.10 21.77 5.87
C LEU A 567 -7.21 22.52 4.87
N PHE A 568 -6.57 21.78 3.95
CA PHE A 568 -5.76 22.36 2.90
C PHE A 568 -6.58 23.25 1.96
N LYS A 569 -7.70 22.76 1.43
CA LYS A 569 -8.59 23.50 0.53
C LYS A 569 -9.22 24.73 1.18
N GLN A 570 -9.48 24.70 2.47
CA GLN A 570 -10.01 25.81 3.26
C GLN A 570 -8.92 26.83 3.67
N GLY A 571 -7.66 26.61 3.31
CA GLY A 571 -6.55 27.49 3.63
C GLY A 571 -6.13 27.47 5.11
N GLN A 572 -6.65 26.52 5.91
CA GLN A 572 -6.32 26.46 7.34
C GLN A 572 -4.86 26.05 7.59
N LEU A 573 -4.22 25.40 6.59
CA LEU A 573 -2.81 25.01 6.64
C LEU A 573 -1.86 26.06 6.04
N ALA A 574 -2.37 27.23 5.61
CA ALA A 574 -1.57 28.27 4.94
C ALA A 574 -0.36 28.74 5.78
N LYS A 575 -0.49 28.83 7.11
CA LYS A 575 0.62 29.21 7.99
C LYS A 575 1.75 28.19 8.00
N HIS A 576 1.42 26.90 7.99
CA HIS A 576 2.41 25.82 7.95
C HIS A 576 3.12 25.74 6.60
N ILE A 577 2.38 25.99 5.53
CA ILE A 577 2.93 26.05 4.16
C ILE A 577 3.89 27.23 4.05
N ALA A 578 3.48 28.43 4.45
CA ALA A 578 4.31 29.63 4.40
C ALA A 578 5.59 29.48 5.24
N ARG A 579 5.49 28.88 6.44
CA ARG A 579 6.68 28.63 7.29
C ARG A 579 7.62 27.62 6.66
N ALA A 580 7.09 26.57 6.05
CA ALA A 580 7.89 25.60 5.32
C ALA A 580 8.59 26.23 4.11
N GLU A 581 7.92 27.06 3.34
CA GLU A 581 8.48 27.78 2.19
C GLU A 581 9.60 28.73 2.62
N GLU A 582 9.42 29.46 3.73
CA GLU A 582 10.46 30.33 4.31
C GLU A 582 11.72 29.53 4.66
N LEU A 583 11.57 28.43 5.41
CA LEU A 583 12.70 27.56 5.81
C LEU A 583 13.38 26.90 4.62
N LEU A 584 12.62 26.47 3.62
CA LEU A 584 13.18 25.90 2.40
C LEU A 584 13.92 26.94 1.58
N SER A 585 13.44 28.19 1.55
CA SER A 585 14.13 29.30 0.90
C SER A 585 15.47 29.62 1.59
N GLU A 586 15.49 29.60 2.95
CA GLU A 586 16.73 29.77 3.72
C GLU A 586 17.74 28.66 3.42
N ALA A 587 17.30 27.37 3.41
CA ALA A 587 18.17 26.24 3.12
C ALA A 587 18.71 26.28 1.69
N ARG A 588 17.89 26.67 0.71
CA ARG A 588 18.28 26.84 -0.69
C ARG A 588 19.33 27.94 -0.83
N GLY A 589 19.22 29.03 -0.09
CA GLY A 589 20.19 30.12 -0.11
C GLY A 589 21.63 29.67 0.19
N VAL A 590 21.82 28.54 0.89
CA VAL A 590 23.13 27.93 1.19
C VAL A 590 23.63 27.01 0.07
N SER A 591 22.77 26.34 -0.69
CA SER A 591 23.11 25.36 -1.73
C SER A 591 22.74 25.78 -3.15
N PHE A 592 22.02 26.88 -3.31
CA PHE A 592 21.56 27.38 -4.59
C PHE A 592 22.70 28.03 -5.37
N VAL A 593 22.96 27.51 -6.56
CA VAL A 593 23.87 28.12 -7.55
C VAL A 593 23.02 28.79 -8.61
N ALA A 594 23.00 30.13 -8.62
CA ALA A 594 22.19 30.84 -9.62
C ALA A 594 22.74 30.58 -11.04
N PRO A 595 21.88 30.30 -12.02
CA PRO A 595 22.27 30.22 -13.42
C PRO A 595 23.01 31.50 -13.87
N SER A 596 24.25 31.38 -14.28
CA SER A 596 25.15 32.51 -14.53
C SER A 596 25.31 32.82 -16.02
N THR A 597 25.44 31.79 -16.86
CA THR A 597 25.56 31.94 -18.32
C THR A 597 24.21 32.11 -18.99
N GLU A 598 24.21 32.63 -20.21
CA GLU A 598 22.95 32.73 -20.98
C GLU A 598 22.38 31.34 -21.30
N THR A 599 23.23 30.35 -21.51
CA THR A 599 22.83 28.97 -21.74
C THR A 599 22.22 28.34 -20.49
N GLU A 600 22.82 28.57 -19.30
CA GLU A 600 22.26 28.12 -18.03
C GLU A 600 20.89 28.77 -17.75
N LYS A 601 20.72 30.06 -18.01
CA LYS A 601 19.45 30.78 -17.84
C LYS A 601 18.37 30.24 -18.78
N ALA A 602 18.74 29.97 -20.04
CA ALA A 602 17.82 29.40 -21.02
C ALA A 602 17.36 27.99 -20.60
N LEU A 603 18.31 27.13 -20.18
CA LEU A 603 17.99 25.80 -19.68
C LEU A 603 17.16 25.86 -18.38
N ALA A 604 17.43 26.81 -17.49
CA ALA A 604 16.62 27.02 -16.29
C ALA A 604 15.17 27.38 -16.63
N ASN A 605 14.94 28.18 -17.66
CA ASN A 605 13.60 28.45 -18.16
C ASN A 605 12.91 27.19 -18.69
N ILE A 606 13.62 26.35 -19.46
CA ILE A 606 13.09 25.10 -19.99
C ILE A 606 12.77 24.12 -18.83
N PHE A 607 13.70 23.96 -17.88
CA PHE A 607 13.44 23.13 -16.68
C PHE A 607 12.23 23.64 -15.90
N ALA A 608 12.14 24.94 -15.66
CA ALA A 608 11.00 25.57 -14.98
C ALA A 608 9.68 25.24 -15.68
N GLY A 609 9.64 25.29 -17.02
CA GLY A 609 8.48 24.93 -17.83
C GLY A 609 8.12 23.44 -17.78
N ILE A 610 9.13 22.57 -17.80
CA ILE A 610 8.92 21.11 -17.73
C ILE A 610 8.36 20.69 -16.36
N PHE A 611 8.96 21.24 -15.28
CA PHE A 611 8.65 20.84 -13.91
C PHE A 611 7.59 21.72 -13.21
N ASN A 612 7.05 22.71 -13.93
CA ASN A 612 6.11 23.69 -13.38
C ASN A 612 6.65 24.38 -12.11
N LEU A 613 7.92 24.81 -12.17
CA LEU A 613 8.61 25.54 -11.10
C LEU A 613 8.74 27.02 -11.45
N ALA A 614 8.94 27.88 -10.45
CA ALA A 614 9.40 29.24 -10.72
C ALA A 614 10.88 29.20 -11.19
N ILE A 615 11.26 30.09 -12.13
CA ILE A 615 12.65 30.15 -12.63
C ILE A 615 13.66 30.36 -11.49
N SER A 616 13.27 31.13 -10.48
CA SER A 616 14.07 31.37 -9.27
C SER A 616 14.27 30.13 -8.39
N GLU A 617 13.55 29.06 -8.68
CA GLU A 617 13.64 27.78 -7.95
C GLU A 617 14.59 26.78 -8.63
N VAL A 618 15.02 27.06 -9.86
CA VAL A 618 15.91 26.16 -10.61
C VAL A 618 17.36 26.58 -10.42
N SER A 619 18.16 25.68 -9.82
CA SER A 619 19.58 25.87 -9.58
C SER A 619 20.44 25.35 -10.74
N ALA A 620 21.57 25.99 -11.03
CA ALA A 620 22.55 25.47 -11.97
C ALA A 620 23.14 24.12 -11.55
N SER A 621 23.03 23.76 -10.27
CA SER A 621 23.43 22.46 -9.72
C SER A 621 22.32 21.39 -9.76
N ASP A 622 21.11 21.70 -10.21
CA ASP A 622 20.02 20.74 -10.26
C ASP A 622 20.27 19.65 -11.30
N ASN A 623 20.03 18.41 -10.88
CA ASN A 623 20.06 17.25 -11.76
C ASN A 623 18.65 16.99 -12.28
N PHE A 624 18.49 16.99 -13.60
CA PHE A 624 17.23 16.84 -14.32
C PHE A 624 16.40 15.65 -13.83
N PHE A 625 17.05 14.50 -13.65
CA PHE A 625 16.36 13.28 -13.24
C PHE A 625 16.06 13.24 -11.74
N GLU A 626 16.92 13.86 -10.90
CA GLU A 626 16.68 13.94 -9.45
C GLU A 626 15.52 14.88 -9.09
N ILE A 627 15.30 15.94 -9.89
CA ILE A 627 14.17 16.85 -9.68
C ILE A 627 12.85 16.33 -10.29
N GLY A 628 12.84 15.12 -10.88
CA GLY A 628 11.64 14.43 -11.34
C GLY A 628 11.57 14.15 -12.84
N GLY A 629 12.59 14.46 -13.62
CA GLY A 629 12.61 14.24 -15.06
C GLY A 629 12.44 12.76 -15.44
N THR A 630 11.55 12.53 -16.41
CA THR A 630 11.34 11.23 -17.03
C THR A 630 12.03 11.13 -18.38
N SER A 631 12.00 9.95 -19.02
CA SER A 631 12.50 9.78 -20.40
C SER A 631 11.72 10.67 -21.37
N ILE A 632 10.42 10.85 -21.15
CA ILE A 632 9.56 11.73 -21.96
C ILE A 632 9.95 13.19 -21.76
N ASP A 633 10.20 13.58 -20.51
CA ASP A 633 10.65 14.94 -20.20
C ASP A 633 12.05 15.23 -20.79
N ALA A 634 12.94 14.25 -20.87
CA ALA A 634 14.23 14.39 -21.52
C ALA A 634 14.07 14.61 -23.05
N ILE A 635 13.09 13.98 -23.68
CA ILE A 635 12.75 14.23 -25.08
C ILE A 635 12.18 15.64 -25.25
N ARG A 636 11.34 16.08 -24.31
CA ARG A 636 10.81 17.45 -24.28
C ARG A 636 11.92 18.48 -24.11
N LEU A 637 12.84 18.26 -23.16
CA LEU A 637 14.03 19.09 -22.94
C LEU A 637 14.89 19.19 -24.20
N LYS A 638 15.11 18.05 -24.88
CA LYS A 638 15.82 18.00 -26.17
C LYS A 638 15.17 18.93 -27.18
N ARG A 639 13.86 18.76 -27.42
CA ARG A 639 13.13 19.56 -28.42
C ARG A 639 13.16 21.05 -28.11
N GLU A 640 12.81 21.44 -26.88
CA GLU A 640 12.79 22.85 -26.48
C GLU A 640 14.19 23.47 -26.52
N GLY A 641 15.22 22.69 -26.18
CA GLY A 641 16.62 23.10 -26.30
C GLY A 641 17.06 23.26 -27.76
N GLU A 642 16.76 22.31 -28.65
CA GLU A 642 17.04 22.41 -30.08
C GLU A 642 16.37 23.64 -30.71
N GLU A 643 15.12 23.89 -30.39
CA GLU A 643 14.38 25.05 -30.88
C GLU A 643 14.98 26.38 -30.37
N TYR A 644 15.32 26.44 -29.07
CA TYR A 644 15.84 27.66 -28.47
C TYR A 644 17.27 28.00 -28.96
N PHE A 645 18.16 26.99 -29.01
CA PHE A 645 19.55 27.19 -29.36
C PHE A 645 19.82 27.11 -30.87
N GLY A 646 18.85 26.74 -31.68
CA GLY A 646 19.01 26.56 -33.12
C GLY A 646 19.95 25.40 -33.50
N LEU A 647 20.03 24.38 -32.66
CA LEU A 647 20.84 23.19 -32.85
C LEU A 647 20.08 22.12 -33.63
N PRO A 648 20.69 21.43 -34.61
CA PRO A 648 19.98 20.44 -35.42
C PRO A 648 19.69 19.11 -34.69
N ASP A 649 20.50 18.77 -33.69
CA ASP A 649 20.32 17.55 -32.88
C ASP A 649 21.10 17.68 -31.56
N ILE A 650 20.36 17.70 -30.43
CA ILE A 650 20.90 17.50 -29.10
C ILE A 650 20.63 16.03 -28.76
N SER A 651 21.67 15.18 -28.77
CA SER A 651 21.47 13.75 -28.45
C SER A 651 20.87 13.56 -27.07
N THR A 652 19.77 12.80 -26.97
CA THR A 652 19.14 12.47 -25.68
C THR A 652 20.12 11.79 -24.72
N ILE A 653 21.08 11.05 -25.24
CA ILE A 653 22.16 10.44 -24.47
C ILE A 653 23.04 11.47 -23.80
N GLN A 654 23.28 12.61 -24.41
CA GLN A 654 24.06 13.67 -23.79
C GLN A 654 23.33 14.35 -22.66
N ILE A 655 21.99 14.40 -22.68
CA ILE A 655 21.19 14.82 -21.52
C ILE A 655 21.38 13.81 -20.35
N LEU A 656 21.43 12.51 -20.65
CA LEU A 656 21.70 11.48 -19.63
C LEU A 656 23.14 11.56 -19.10
N LYS A 657 24.12 11.85 -19.95
CA LYS A 657 25.54 12.02 -19.57
C LYS A 657 25.77 13.33 -18.81
N HIS A 658 25.00 14.37 -19.09
CA HIS A 658 25.07 15.68 -18.48
C HIS A 658 23.76 16.07 -17.78
N PRO A 659 23.32 15.31 -16.77
CA PRO A 659 22.02 15.52 -16.17
C PRO A 659 21.92 16.79 -15.29
N VAL A 660 23.07 17.35 -14.89
CA VAL A 660 23.14 18.60 -14.12
C VAL A 660 23.07 19.79 -15.07
N LEU A 661 22.21 20.77 -14.76
CA LEU A 661 21.93 21.92 -15.61
C LEU A 661 23.21 22.62 -16.10
N SER A 662 24.15 22.93 -15.20
CA SER A 662 25.42 23.56 -15.58
C SER A 662 26.29 22.67 -16.47
N SER A 663 26.27 21.36 -16.27
CA SER A 663 27.00 20.41 -17.11
C SER A 663 26.42 20.35 -18.52
N LEU A 664 25.06 20.33 -18.60
CA LEU A 664 24.33 20.34 -19.86
C LEU A 664 24.57 21.67 -20.63
N ALA A 665 24.56 22.80 -19.90
CA ALA A 665 24.86 24.10 -20.46
C ALA A 665 26.26 24.14 -21.09
N ASN A 666 27.27 23.64 -20.38
CA ASN A 666 28.66 23.57 -20.91
C ASN A 666 28.74 22.68 -22.16
N TYR A 667 28.00 21.57 -22.20
CA TYR A 667 27.92 20.73 -23.40
C TYR A 667 27.30 21.48 -24.57
N ILE A 668 26.18 22.17 -24.39
CA ILE A 668 25.51 22.96 -25.41
C ILE A 668 26.44 24.10 -25.91
N ASP A 669 27.10 24.81 -24.99
CA ASP A 669 28.09 25.85 -25.35
C ASP A 669 29.23 25.28 -26.20
N SER A 670 29.62 24.04 -25.94
CA SER A 670 30.64 23.36 -26.77
C SER A 670 30.16 23.06 -28.18
N LEU A 671 28.87 22.69 -28.34
CA LEU A 671 28.25 22.47 -29.66
C LEU A 671 28.12 23.79 -30.45
N LEU A 672 27.71 24.86 -29.75
CA LEU A 672 27.57 26.19 -30.36
C LEU A 672 28.92 26.77 -30.83
N SER A 673 30.01 26.47 -30.12
CA SER A 673 31.33 27.01 -30.40
C SER A 673 32.16 26.21 -31.43
N LYS A 674 32.00 24.88 -31.49
CA LYS A 674 32.87 23.99 -32.29
C LYS A 674 32.20 23.36 -33.51
N GLY A 675 30.88 23.53 -33.67
CA GLY A 675 30.12 22.72 -34.61
C GLY A 675 30.08 21.25 -34.19
N THR A 676 29.26 20.45 -34.87
CA THR A 676 29.13 18.99 -34.64
C THR A 676 30.45 18.28 -35.02
N GLN A 677 31.38 18.13 -34.09
CA GLN A 677 32.46 17.16 -34.23
C GLN A 677 31.93 15.77 -33.83
N THR A 678 32.20 14.74 -34.63
CA THR A 678 31.98 13.35 -34.31
C THR A 678 32.74 12.99 -33.03
N GLU A 679 32.06 12.84 -31.94
CA GLU A 679 32.64 12.31 -30.69
C GLU A 679 33.07 10.84 -30.88
N GLU A 680 34.13 10.42 -30.21
CA GLU A 680 34.53 9.02 -30.15
C GLU A 680 33.44 8.19 -29.51
N TYR A 681 33.05 7.06 -30.12
CA TYR A 681 32.02 6.20 -29.59
C TYR A 681 32.38 5.66 -28.20
N ASP A 682 31.58 5.99 -27.20
CA ASP A 682 31.60 5.40 -25.87
C ASP A 682 30.30 4.62 -25.64
N PRO A 683 30.38 3.28 -25.49
CA PRO A 683 29.17 2.46 -25.32
C PRO A 683 28.46 2.70 -24.01
N ILE A 684 29.13 3.22 -22.95
CA ILE A 684 28.57 3.35 -21.61
C ILE A 684 27.74 4.62 -21.50
N VAL A 685 26.50 4.44 -21.08
CA VAL A 685 25.56 5.49 -20.70
C VAL A 685 25.32 5.38 -19.21
N PRO A 686 25.74 6.38 -18.41
CA PRO A 686 25.43 6.42 -16.98
C PRO A 686 23.98 6.84 -16.79
N LEU A 687 23.12 5.92 -16.31
CA LEU A 687 21.73 6.21 -16.02
C LEU A 687 21.54 6.70 -14.58
N GLN A 688 22.43 6.26 -13.68
CA GLN A 688 22.43 6.64 -12.27
C GLN A 688 23.83 6.39 -11.70
N LEU A 689 24.41 7.35 -10.96
CA LEU A 689 25.80 7.28 -10.50
C LEU A 689 25.97 7.23 -8.98
N SER A 690 24.89 7.48 -8.22
CA SER A 690 24.94 7.52 -6.76
C SER A 690 24.93 6.12 -6.15
N GLY A 691 25.51 6.00 -4.94
CA GLY A 691 25.58 4.75 -4.20
C GLY A 691 26.97 4.15 -4.13
N LYS A 692 27.13 3.13 -3.28
CA LYS A 692 28.45 2.54 -2.96
C LYS A 692 28.53 1.03 -3.19
N LYS A 693 27.41 0.36 -3.50
CA LYS A 693 27.41 -1.08 -3.83
C LYS A 693 27.97 -1.30 -5.24
N THR A 694 28.29 -2.55 -5.56
CA THR A 694 28.80 -2.94 -6.89
C THR A 694 27.92 -2.39 -8.01
N PRO A 695 28.49 -1.70 -9.02
CA PRO A 695 27.77 -1.20 -10.17
C PRO A 695 27.07 -2.31 -10.97
N ILE A 696 25.94 -1.97 -11.61
CA ILE A 696 25.25 -2.84 -12.58
C ILE A 696 25.55 -2.31 -13.98
N PHE A 697 25.87 -3.24 -14.90
CA PHE A 697 26.06 -2.97 -16.32
C PHE A 697 24.97 -3.67 -17.13
N PHE A 698 24.10 -2.91 -17.77
CA PHE A 698 22.95 -3.45 -18.50
C PHE A 698 23.14 -3.33 -20.01
N VAL A 699 23.03 -4.45 -20.73
CA VAL A 699 23.19 -4.48 -22.18
C VAL A 699 21.84 -4.25 -22.87
N HIS A 700 21.86 -3.42 -23.92
CA HIS A 700 20.70 -3.04 -24.74
C HIS A 700 19.97 -4.25 -25.36
N PRO A 701 18.66 -4.15 -25.63
CA PRO A 701 17.92 -5.12 -26.44
C PRO A 701 18.34 -5.08 -27.92
N GLY A 702 17.71 -5.91 -28.75
CA GLY A 702 17.97 -5.99 -30.18
C GLY A 702 17.74 -4.71 -31.00
N ILE A 703 17.12 -3.69 -30.40
CA ILE A 703 16.96 -2.35 -30.99
C ILE A 703 18.15 -1.42 -30.70
N GLY A 704 19.09 -1.81 -29.84
CA GLY A 704 20.29 -1.04 -29.51
C GLY A 704 20.08 0.13 -28.57
N GLU A 705 18.86 0.46 -28.16
CA GLU A 705 18.52 1.64 -27.33
C GLU A 705 18.46 1.29 -25.83
N VAL A 706 18.79 2.26 -24.97
CA VAL A 706 18.95 2.09 -23.54
C VAL A 706 17.97 2.91 -22.68
N LEU A 707 17.21 3.79 -23.30
CA LEU A 707 16.25 4.65 -22.58
C LEU A 707 15.21 3.85 -21.79
N ILE A 708 14.90 2.64 -22.25
CA ILE A 708 13.99 1.72 -21.56
C ILE A 708 14.43 1.39 -20.13
N PHE A 709 15.73 1.47 -19.83
CA PHE A 709 16.26 1.16 -18.50
C PHE A 709 16.21 2.34 -17.53
N VAL A 710 15.87 3.56 -17.98
CA VAL A 710 15.82 4.76 -17.15
C VAL A 710 14.86 4.55 -15.96
N ASN A 711 13.70 3.94 -16.21
CA ASN A 711 12.73 3.68 -15.15
C ASN A 711 13.23 2.65 -14.12
N LEU A 712 13.94 1.61 -14.57
CA LEU A 712 14.58 0.64 -13.67
C LEU A 712 15.73 1.26 -12.88
N ALA A 713 16.58 2.05 -13.52
CA ALA A 713 17.76 2.68 -12.91
C ALA A 713 17.40 3.60 -11.72
N LYS A 714 16.25 4.27 -11.75
CA LYS A 714 15.75 5.14 -10.65
C LYS A 714 15.65 4.40 -9.32
N TYR A 715 15.27 3.13 -9.33
CA TYR A 715 15.13 2.33 -8.13
C TYR A 715 16.46 2.04 -7.42
N PHE A 716 17.61 2.19 -8.11
CA PHE A 716 18.95 1.98 -7.55
C PHE A 716 19.64 3.27 -7.08
N HIS A 717 18.90 4.40 -7.04
CA HIS A 717 19.41 5.68 -6.55
C HIS A 717 19.92 5.56 -5.10
N ASN A 718 21.09 6.16 -4.84
CA ASN A 718 21.82 6.09 -3.57
C ASN A 718 22.20 4.67 -3.09
N GLU A 719 21.94 3.64 -3.89
CA GLU A 719 22.32 2.27 -3.60
C GLU A 719 23.58 1.86 -4.35
N ARG A 720 23.54 1.92 -5.69
CA ARG A 720 24.63 1.51 -6.57
C ARG A 720 24.58 2.24 -7.91
N PRO A 721 25.71 2.48 -8.58
CA PRO A 721 25.73 2.99 -9.95
C PRO A 721 25.04 2.01 -10.92
N PHE A 722 24.34 2.58 -11.91
CA PHE A 722 23.66 1.83 -12.96
C PHE A 722 24.10 2.37 -14.32
N TYR A 723 24.77 1.53 -15.09
CA TYR A 723 25.27 1.82 -16.42
C TYR A 723 24.52 0.98 -17.46
N ALA A 724 24.28 1.56 -18.62
CA ALA A 724 23.72 0.83 -19.75
C ALA A 724 24.66 0.90 -20.97
N PHE A 725 24.69 -0.18 -21.75
CA PHE A 725 25.43 -0.23 -23.02
C PHE A 725 24.50 0.12 -24.15
N ARG A 726 24.82 1.16 -24.91
CA ARG A 726 24.13 1.56 -26.13
C ARG A 726 24.87 1.06 -27.35
N ALA A 727 24.14 0.49 -28.31
CA ALA A 727 24.75 -0.01 -29.54
C ALA A 727 25.38 1.11 -30.36
N ARG A 728 26.47 0.80 -31.10
CA ARG A 728 27.10 1.69 -32.03
C ARG A 728 26.25 1.82 -33.29
N GLY A 729 26.09 3.03 -33.81
CA GLY A 729 25.36 3.34 -35.03
C GLY A 729 24.18 4.29 -34.86
N PHE A 730 23.82 4.68 -33.64
CA PHE A 730 22.81 5.71 -33.42
C PHE A 730 23.27 7.09 -33.87
N ASP A 731 24.53 7.43 -33.55
CA ASP A 731 25.07 8.75 -33.87
C ASP A 731 25.69 8.78 -35.25
N THR A 732 25.55 9.89 -35.92
CA THR A 732 26.09 10.08 -37.29
C THR A 732 27.60 9.94 -37.30
N GLY A 733 28.11 9.13 -38.22
CA GLY A 733 29.58 8.89 -38.39
C GLY A 733 30.08 7.64 -37.66
N HIS A 734 29.27 6.97 -36.86
CA HIS A 734 29.67 5.72 -36.23
C HIS A 734 29.13 4.53 -37.02
N PRO A 735 30.02 3.65 -37.58
CA PRO A 735 29.60 2.45 -38.29
C PRO A 735 28.99 1.42 -37.34
N PHE A 736 28.07 0.59 -37.83
CA PHE A 736 27.54 -0.53 -37.09
C PHE A 736 28.61 -1.53 -36.67
N PHE A 737 28.32 -2.36 -35.67
CA PHE A 737 29.14 -3.50 -35.34
C PHE A 737 29.08 -4.52 -36.46
N THR A 738 30.20 -5.18 -36.75
CA THR A 738 30.34 -6.15 -37.83
C THR A 738 30.31 -7.59 -37.32
N SER A 739 30.47 -7.78 -36.01
CA SER A 739 30.41 -9.12 -35.42
C SER A 739 30.10 -9.04 -33.90
N MET A 740 29.61 -10.14 -33.36
CA MET A 740 29.42 -10.33 -31.92
C MET A 740 30.75 -10.15 -31.17
N ASP A 741 31.85 -10.68 -31.70
CA ASP A 741 33.17 -10.58 -31.04
C ASP A 741 33.68 -9.14 -30.95
N GLU A 742 33.48 -8.33 -31.99
CA GLU A 742 33.80 -6.89 -31.96
C GLU A 742 32.98 -6.18 -30.86
N MET A 743 31.66 -6.41 -30.79
CA MET A 743 30.78 -5.82 -29.82
C MET A 743 31.17 -6.21 -28.38
N VAL A 744 31.34 -7.51 -28.14
CA VAL A 744 31.75 -8.05 -26.83
C VAL A 744 33.10 -7.50 -26.37
N SER A 745 34.06 -7.41 -27.31
CA SER A 745 35.37 -6.83 -27.01
C SER A 745 35.30 -5.36 -26.59
N CYS A 746 34.49 -4.60 -27.31
CA CYS A 746 34.24 -3.19 -27.01
C CYS A 746 33.57 -3.02 -25.61
N TYR A 747 32.55 -3.79 -25.31
CA TYR A 747 31.82 -3.70 -24.02
C TYR A 747 32.68 -4.18 -22.85
N ALA A 748 33.42 -5.28 -22.98
CA ALA A 748 34.32 -5.76 -21.93
C ALA A 748 35.43 -4.71 -21.63
N ALA A 749 35.98 -4.07 -22.65
CA ALA A 749 36.96 -2.99 -22.47
C ALA A 749 36.35 -1.78 -21.75
N ALA A 750 35.12 -1.40 -22.09
CA ALA A 750 34.43 -0.30 -21.46
C ALA A 750 34.10 -0.59 -19.99
N ILE A 751 33.68 -1.84 -19.62
CA ILE A 751 33.52 -2.26 -18.22
C ILE A 751 34.82 -2.08 -17.46
N LYS A 752 35.93 -2.60 -18.00
CA LYS A 752 37.24 -2.51 -17.33
C LYS A 752 37.73 -1.07 -17.17
N LYS A 753 37.38 -0.17 -18.07
CA LYS A 753 37.66 1.27 -17.95
C LYS A 753 36.85 1.92 -16.83
N THR A 754 35.58 1.48 -16.63
CA THR A 754 34.66 2.05 -15.66
C THR A 754 34.86 1.45 -14.26
N GLN A 755 35.07 0.13 -14.20
CA GLN A 755 35.33 -0.64 -12.98
C GLN A 755 36.53 -1.56 -13.27
N ALA A 756 37.70 -1.21 -12.77
CA ALA A 756 38.97 -1.88 -13.11
C ALA A 756 39.02 -3.35 -12.65
N THR A 757 38.35 -3.71 -11.55
CA THR A 757 38.36 -5.06 -10.96
C THR A 757 36.94 -5.46 -10.56
N GLY A 758 36.65 -6.78 -10.66
CA GLY A 758 35.39 -7.36 -10.17
C GLY A 758 35.21 -7.27 -8.64
N PRO A 759 34.11 -7.77 -8.09
CA PRO A 759 33.10 -8.55 -8.82
C PRO A 759 32.23 -7.68 -9.70
N TYR A 760 31.81 -8.24 -10.85
CA TYR A 760 30.94 -7.56 -11.78
C TYR A 760 29.51 -8.07 -11.70
N ALA A 761 28.52 -7.16 -11.85
CA ALA A 761 27.13 -7.45 -12.10
C ALA A 761 26.78 -7.01 -13.52
N ILE A 762 26.51 -7.95 -14.39
CA ILE A 762 26.21 -7.73 -15.80
C ILE A 762 24.82 -8.26 -16.08
N ALA A 763 23.97 -7.45 -16.68
CA ALA A 763 22.62 -7.82 -17.08
C ALA A 763 22.40 -7.51 -18.55
N GLY A 764 21.40 -8.12 -19.17
CA GLY A 764 21.04 -7.82 -20.54
C GLY A 764 19.59 -8.15 -20.81
N TYR A 765 18.93 -7.30 -21.56
CA TYR A 765 17.54 -7.46 -21.91
C TYR A 765 17.39 -7.99 -23.33
N SER A 766 16.58 -9.06 -23.49
CA SER A 766 16.34 -9.66 -24.79
C SER A 766 17.65 -10.12 -25.46
N TYR A 767 17.96 -9.65 -26.66
CA TYR A 767 19.25 -9.86 -27.35
C TYR A 767 20.46 -9.54 -26.46
N GLY A 768 20.33 -8.51 -25.65
CA GLY A 768 21.39 -8.08 -24.73
C GLY A 768 21.81 -9.13 -23.71
N GLY A 769 20.95 -10.11 -23.39
CA GLY A 769 21.31 -11.21 -22.51
C GLY A 769 22.35 -12.14 -23.11
N VAL A 770 22.27 -12.42 -24.41
CA VAL A 770 23.31 -13.18 -25.12
C VAL A 770 24.63 -12.43 -25.13
N VAL A 771 24.59 -11.12 -25.41
CA VAL A 771 25.79 -10.26 -25.38
C VAL A 771 26.37 -10.20 -23.97
N ALA A 772 25.54 -10.07 -22.95
CA ALA A 772 25.98 -10.04 -21.53
C ALA A 772 26.68 -11.36 -21.14
N PHE A 773 26.16 -12.51 -21.60
CA PHE A 773 26.80 -13.82 -21.42
C PHE A 773 28.21 -13.89 -22.04
N GLU A 774 28.37 -13.41 -23.27
CA GLU A 774 29.66 -13.40 -23.94
C GLU A 774 30.66 -12.39 -23.32
N VAL A 775 30.16 -11.22 -22.85
CA VAL A 775 30.96 -10.24 -22.12
C VAL A 775 31.46 -10.84 -20.79
N ALA A 776 30.59 -11.54 -20.06
CA ALA A 776 30.94 -12.19 -18.82
C ALA A 776 32.00 -13.28 -19.01
N LYS A 777 31.86 -14.14 -20.03
CA LYS A 777 32.88 -15.14 -20.39
C LYS A 777 34.25 -14.48 -20.64
N ARG A 778 34.25 -13.35 -21.35
CA ARG A 778 35.47 -12.62 -21.67
C ARG A 778 36.15 -12.05 -20.44
N LEU A 779 35.38 -11.45 -19.54
CA LEU A 779 35.90 -10.93 -18.26
C LEU A 779 36.42 -12.05 -17.35
N GLU A 780 35.72 -13.16 -17.26
CA GLU A 780 36.20 -14.34 -16.51
C GLU A 780 37.47 -14.95 -17.13
N ALA A 781 37.59 -14.96 -18.46
CA ALA A 781 38.84 -15.39 -19.12
C ALA A 781 40.01 -14.45 -18.84
N MET A 782 39.77 -13.18 -18.48
CA MET A 782 40.79 -12.24 -18.02
C MET A 782 41.13 -12.40 -16.53
N GLY A 783 40.49 -13.33 -15.82
CA GLY A 783 40.71 -13.63 -14.41
C GLY A 783 39.84 -12.83 -13.45
N ASP A 784 38.81 -12.17 -13.92
CA ASP A 784 37.88 -11.40 -13.11
C ASP A 784 36.70 -12.25 -12.61
N GLU A 785 36.13 -11.86 -11.49
CA GLU A 785 34.92 -12.49 -10.92
C GLU A 785 33.65 -11.82 -11.46
N VAL A 786 32.76 -12.62 -12.07
CA VAL A 786 31.41 -12.17 -12.47
C VAL A 786 30.38 -12.91 -11.62
N LYS A 787 29.65 -12.21 -10.78
CA LYS A 787 28.70 -12.80 -9.81
C LYS A 787 27.27 -12.86 -10.30
N PHE A 788 26.91 -12.03 -11.25
CA PHE A 788 25.54 -11.90 -11.70
C PHE A 788 25.52 -11.73 -13.22
N ILE A 789 24.74 -12.56 -13.89
CA ILE A 789 24.48 -12.48 -15.34
C ILE A 789 23.00 -12.72 -15.52
N ASP A 790 22.30 -11.71 -16.03
CA ASP A 790 20.90 -11.79 -16.40
C ASP A 790 20.73 -12.03 -17.88
N TRP A 791 19.82 -12.88 -18.24
CA TRP A 791 19.43 -13.14 -19.60
C TRP A 791 17.90 -13.17 -19.74
N THR A 792 17.36 -12.24 -20.53
CA THR A 792 15.95 -12.18 -20.91
C THR A 792 15.84 -12.34 -22.42
N SER A 793 15.30 -13.47 -22.89
CA SER A 793 15.33 -13.90 -24.30
C SER A 793 14.16 -13.36 -25.09
N GLY A 794 14.42 -13.01 -26.33
CA GLY A 794 13.43 -12.98 -27.41
C GLY A 794 13.66 -11.92 -28.48
N MET A 795 13.98 -12.41 -29.70
CA MET A 795 14.02 -11.60 -30.91
C MET A 795 12.68 -11.75 -31.64
N LEU A 796 12.03 -10.68 -32.00
CA LEU A 796 11.20 -10.37 -33.14
C LEU A 796 10.13 -9.31 -32.87
N HIS A 797 10.03 -8.39 -33.83
CA HIS A 797 9.06 -7.29 -33.97
C HIS A 797 9.45 -5.95 -33.31
N LEU A 798 10.48 -5.31 -33.91
CA LEU A 798 10.84 -3.93 -33.60
C LEU A 798 9.62 -3.00 -33.58
N SER A 799 8.70 -3.16 -34.53
CA SER A 799 7.52 -2.31 -34.61
C SER A 799 6.54 -2.54 -33.45
N SER A 800 6.37 -3.80 -33.02
CA SER A 800 5.56 -4.13 -31.85
C SER A 800 6.25 -3.67 -30.56
N PHE A 801 7.55 -3.85 -30.46
CA PHE A 801 8.35 -3.39 -29.31
C PHE A 801 8.30 -1.86 -29.12
N LEU A 802 8.32 -1.10 -30.20
CA LEU A 802 8.20 0.36 -30.17
C LEU A 802 6.74 0.83 -29.92
N GLY A 803 5.78 -0.08 -29.85
CA GLY A 803 4.38 0.24 -29.70
C GLY A 803 3.77 0.93 -30.93
N LEU A 804 4.39 0.74 -32.09
CA LEU A 804 3.91 1.30 -33.36
C LEU A 804 2.79 0.47 -33.99
N VAL A 805 2.76 -0.84 -33.68
CA VAL A 805 1.77 -1.81 -34.17
C VAL A 805 1.46 -2.77 -33.03
N SER A 806 0.21 -3.22 -32.90
CA SER A 806 -0.12 -4.24 -31.91
C SER A 806 0.54 -5.60 -32.27
N LYS A 807 0.79 -6.43 -31.25
CA LYS A 807 1.38 -7.77 -31.47
C LYS A 807 0.53 -8.62 -32.43
N HIS A 808 -0.80 -8.58 -32.28
CA HIS A 808 -1.73 -9.31 -33.12
C HIS A 808 -1.65 -8.85 -34.58
N ASP A 809 -1.61 -7.54 -34.79
CA ASP A 809 -1.45 -6.97 -36.12
C ASP A 809 -0.06 -7.26 -36.73
N ALA A 810 1.01 -7.29 -35.91
CA ALA A 810 2.36 -7.57 -36.41
C ALA A 810 2.48 -9.00 -37.02
N ASP A 811 1.88 -9.99 -36.38
CA ASP A 811 1.89 -11.39 -36.89
C ASP A 811 1.05 -11.53 -38.16
N ASP A 812 -0.11 -10.87 -38.24
CA ASP A 812 -1.01 -10.90 -39.39
C ASP A 812 -0.50 -10.08 -40.59
N LEU A 813 0.30 -9.02 -40.32
CA LEU A 813 0.83 -8.14 -41.36
C LEU A 813 2.14 -8.62 -41.97
N ALA A 814 2.86 -9.53 -41.34
CA ALA A 814 4.13 -10.03 -41.87
C ALA A 814 3.97 -10.69 -43.24
N PRO A 815 2.97 -11.54 -43.54
CA PRO A 815 2.79 -12.12 -44.90
C PRO A 815 2.46 -11.08 -45.98
N PRO A 816 1.54 -10.12 -45.78
CA PRO A 816 1.21 -9.15 -46.84
C PRO A 816 2.33 -8.08 -47.03
N LEU A 817 3.19 -7.84 -46.06
CA LEU A 817 4.28 -6.85 -46.18
C LEU A 817 5.50 -7.41 -46.93
N ARG A 818 5.76 -8.72 -46.85
CA ARG A 818 6.94 -9.34 -47.50
C ARG A 818 7.12 -9.03 -49.00
N PRO A 819 6.09 -8.92 -49.86
CA PRO A 819 6.29 -8.57 -51.25
C PRO A 819 6.51 -7.09 -51.55
N LEU A 820 6.33 -6.22 -50.56
CA LEU A 820 6.48 -4.78 -50.72
C LEU A 820 7.96 -4.36 -50.67
N THR A 821 8.27 -3.24 -51.30
CA THR A 821 9.58 -2.63 -51.18
C THR A 821 9.78 -2.07 -49.75
N ARG A 822 11.03 -1.93 -49.32
CA ARG A 822 11.36 -1.40 -47.99
C ARG A 822 10.67 -0.05 -47.70
N GLN A 823 10.63 0.84 -48.71
CA GLN A 823 9.96 2.12 -48.58
C GLN A 823 8.45 1.98 -48.34
N GLU A 824 7.81 1.09 -49.08
CA GLU A 824 6.40 0.77 -48.93
C GLU A 824 6.07 0.13 -47.57
N GLN A 825 6.97 -0.72 -47.05
CA GLN A 825 6.85 -1.34 -45.72
C GLN A 825 6.95 -0.27 -44.62
N LEU A 826 7.93 0.62 -44.69
CA LEU A 826 8.12 1.74 -43.73
C LEU A 826 6.92 2.69 -43.73
N GLU A 827 6.43 3.07 -44.94
CA GLU A 827 5.24 3.93 -45.06
C GLU A 827 3.97 3.25 -44.53
N PHE A 828 3.86 1.94 -44.68
CA PHE A 828 2.75 1.15 -44.17
C PHE A 828 2.76 1.15 -42.64
N VAL A 829 3.88 0.80 -42.00
CA VAL A 829 4.05 0.82 -40.54
C VAL A 829 3.82 2.23 -40.01
N TRP A 830 4.33 3.24 -40.67
CA TRP A 830 4.12 4.65 -40.33
C TRP A 830 2.64 5.04 -40.29
N LYS A 831 1.86 4.61 -41.26
CA LYS A 831 0.42 4.92 -41.31
C LYS A 831 -0.40 4.21 -40.24
N MET A 832 0.05 3.04 -39.82
CA MET A 832 -0.61 2.26 -38.76
C MET A 832 -0.19 2.70 -37.35
N SER A 833 0.93 3.38 -37.21
CA SER A 833 1.48 3.80 -35.94
C SER A 833 0.58 4.85 -35.27
N PRO A 834 0.31 4.72 -33.94
CA PRO A 834 -0.44 5.73 -33.19
C PRO A 834 0.24 7.09 -33.30
N PRO A 835 -0.50 8.16 -33.68
CA PRO A 835 0.09 9.49 -33.85
C PRO A 835 0.78 9.99 -32.57
N GLU A 836 0.22 9.67 -31.40
CA GLU A 836 0.77 10.04 -30.09
C GLU A 836 2.16 9.38 -29.89
N ARG A 837 2.31 8.13 -30.30
CA ARG A 837 3.58 7.39 -30.17
C ARG A 837 4.65 7.90 -31.13
N ILE A 838 4.26 8.31 -32.34
CA ILE A 838 5.15 8.95 -33.30
C ILE A 838 5.70 10.26 -32.73
N VAL A 839 4.82 11.06 -32.13
CA VAL A 839 5.20 12.33 -31.49
C VAL A 839 6.08 12.08 -30.28
N GLU A 840 5.73 11.14 -29.42
CA GLU A 840 6.46 10.75 -28.22
C GLU A 840 7.89 10.31 -28.54
N LEU A 841 8.07 9.47 -29.55
CA LEU A 841 9.37 8.97 -30.00
C LEU A 841 10.09 9.93 -30.95
N GLN A 842 9.47 11.04 -31.32
CA GLN A 842 9.96 11.99 -32.33
C GLN A 842 10.42 11.28 -33.61
N LEU A 843 9.66 10.29 -34.02
CA LEU A 843 9.98 9.52 -35.20
C LEU A 843 9.80 10.37 -36.46
N THR A 844 10.74 10.20 -37.39
CA THR A 844 10.58 10.51 -38.79
C THR A 844 10.77 9.21 -39.60
N LEU A 845 10.31 9.15 -40.83
CA LEU A 845 10.55 7.97 -41.67
C LEU A 845 12.04 7.67 -41.79
N GLU A 846 12.90 8.70 -41.86
CA GLU A 846 14.36 8.53 -41.94
C GLU A 846 14.92 7.94 -40.63
N LYS A 847 14.46 8.41 -39.46
CA LYS A 847 14.86 7.84 -38.17
C LYS A 847 14.40 6.39 -38.01
N LEU A 848 13.17 6.10 -38.44
CA LEU A 848 12.64 4.73 -38.38
C LEU A 848 13.45 3.81 -39.29
N ASP A 849 13.78 4.26 -40.48
CA ASP A 849 14.61 3.50 -41.44
C ASP A 849 16.01 3.21 -40.86
N LYS A 850 16.66 4.20 -40.26
CA LYS A 850 17.95 4.03 -39.57
C LYS A 850 17.88 3.07 -38.39
N TRP A 851 16.77 3.08 -37.60
CA TRP A 851 16.57 2.12 -36.52
C TRP A 851 16.37 0.69 -37.03
N VAL A 852 15.68 0.54 -38.15
CA VAL A 852 15.54 -0.77 -38.82
C VAL A 852 16.91 -1.30 -39.29
N ASP A 853 17.77 -0.45 -39.84
CA ASP A 853 19.14 -0.81 -40.20
C ASP A 853 19.99 -1.23 -39.02
N LEU A 854 19.89 -0.49 -37.90
CA LEU A 854 20.63 -0.82 -36.70
C LEU A 854 20.15 -2.17 -36.12
N ALA A 855 18.83 -2.35 -35.98
CA ALA A 855 18.26 -3.61 -35.51
C ALA A 855 18.66 -4.78 -36.44
N GLY A 856 18.62 -4.56 -37.75
CA GLY A 856 19.10 -5.53 -38.74
C GLY A 856 20.57 -5.91 -38.53
N SER A 857 21.45 -4.93 -38.32
CA SER A 857 22.88 -5.18 -38.09
C SER A 857 23.15 -5.97 -36.80
N LEU A 858 22.36 -5.71 -35.74
CA LEU A 858 22.47 -6.46 -34.50
C LEU A 858 21.97 -7.90 -34.65
N ILE A 859 20.90 -8.10 -35.43
CA ILE A 859 20.42 -9.40 -35.84
C ILE A 859 21.49 -10.18 -36.60
N ASP A 860 22.11 -9.54 -37.60
CA ASP A 860 23.18 -10.14 -38.40
C ASP A 860 24.37 -10.57 -37.54
N CYS A 861 24.76 -9.78 -36.55
CA CYS A 861 25.78 -10.17 -35.56
C CYS A 861 25.42 -11.43 -34.76
N GLY A 862 24.14 -11.75 -34.63
CA GLY A 862 23.63 -12.91 -33.86
C GLY A 862 23.18 -14.10 -34.69
N LEU A 863 23.05 -13.97 -36.03
CA LEU A 863 22.45 -14.98 -36.91
C LEU A 863 23.10 -16.36 -36.82
N ASP A 864 24.42 -16.41 -36.78
CA ASP A 864 25.20 -17.65 -36.69
C ASP A 864 25.69 -17.96 -35.29
N TYR A 865 25.15 -17.25 -34.28
CA TYR A 865 25.59 -17.42 -32.91
C TYR A 865 25.16 -18.77 -32.34
N ASN A 866 26.14 -19.53 -31.87
CA ASN A 866 25.92 -20.78 -31.17
C ASN A 866 26.64 -20.72 -29.83
N PRO A 867 25.92 -20.71 -28.69
CA PRO A 867 26.53 -20.57 -27.38
C PRO A 867 27.54 -21.66 -27.08
N SER A 868 28.67 -21.30 -26.52
CA SER A 868 29.75 -22.21 -26.14
C SER A 868 30.47 -21.73 -24.90
N GLY A 869 31.17 -22.63 -24.21
CA GLY A 869 31.84 -22.31 -22.93
C GLY A 869 30.85 -22.24 -21.77
N SER A 870 31.25 -21.60 -20.68
CA SER A 870 30.40 -21.47 -19.49
C SER A 870 30.80 -20.28 -18.65
N VAL A 871 29.85 -19.77 -17.86
CA VAL A 871 30.00 -18.68 -16.89
C VAL A 871 29.86 -19.19 -15.45
N SER A 872 30.32 -18.42 -14.46
CA SER A 872 30.28 -18.82 -13.06
C SER A 872 28.87 -18.94 -12.50
N ALA A 873 27.96 -18.05 -12.91
CA ALA A 873 26.58 -18.01 -12.45
C ALA A 873 25.67 -17.48 -13.54
N LEU A 874 24.41 -17.94 -13.57
CA LEU A 874 23.39 -17.51 -14.50
C LEU A 874 22.06 -17.30 -13.76
N GLU A 875 21.52 -16.08 -13.85
CA GLU A 875 20.18 -15.73 -13.39
C GLU A 875 19.31 -15.45 -14.62
N VAL A 876 18.17 -16.08 -14.74
CA VAL A 876 17.25 -15.92 -15.87
C VAL A 876 15.92 -15.42 -15.36
N PHE A 877 15.53 -14.21 -15.77
CA PHE A 877 14.20 -13.67 -15.53
C PHE A 877 13.34 -13.89 -16.78
N TYR A 878 12.14 -14.42 -16.62
CA TYR A 878 11.27 -14.72 -17.76
C TYR A 878 9.84 -14.23 -17.52
N ALA A 879 9.35 -13.48 -18.49
CA ALA A 879 7.98 -12.97 -18.57
C ALA A 879 7.15 -13.83 -19.55
N ILE A 880 5.91 -13.42 -19.84
CA ILE A 880 5.11 -14.04 -20.89
C ILE A 880 5.85 -13.85 -22.23
N PRO A 881 6.18 -14.93 -22.98
CA PRO A 881 6.92 -14.83 -24.22
C PRO A 881 6.05 -14.27 -25.35
N PHE A 882 6.68 -13.84 -26.45
CA PHE A 882 5.98 -13.40 -27.65
C PHE A 882 5.08 -14.47 -28.27
N ALA A 883 5.44 -15.74 -28.14
CA ALA A 883 4.67 -16.86 -28.65
C ALA A 883 4.76 -18.08 -27.73
N GLY A 884 3.67 -18.84 -27.58
CA GLY A 884 3.61 -20.00 -26.72
C GLY A 884 3.31 -19.68 -25.25
N THR A 885 3.45 -20.65 -24.39
CA THR A 885 3.22 -20.50 -22.94
C THR A 885 4.52 -20.25 -22.18
N LYS A 886 4.44 -19.61 -21.00
CA LYS A 886 5.58 -19.48 -20.09
C LYS A 886 6.26 -20.82 -19.80
N ALA A 887 5.48 -21.88 -19.61
CA ALA A 887 5.98 -23.21 -19.30
C ALA A 887 6.77 -23.84 -20.47
N ASP A 888 6.26 -23.71 -21.69
CA ASP A 888 6.96 -24.18 -22.88
C ASP A 888 8.26 -23.40 -23.11
N TRP A 889 8.19 -22.07 -22.92
CA TRP A 889 9.33 -21.19 -23.04
C TRP A 889 10.43 -21.55 -22.04
N LEU A 890 10.07 -21.69 -20.77
CA LEU A 890 10.98 -22.07 -19.70
C LEU A 890 11.66 -23.42 -19.99
N ASN A 891 10.87 -24.45 -20.33
CA ASN A 891 11.38 -25.80 -20.44
C ASN A 891 12.19 -26.05 -21.72
N ASN A 892 11.78 -25.45 -22.84
CA ASN A 892 12.34 -25.76 -24.13
C ASN A 892 13.41 -24.79 -24.61
N GLN A 893 13.35 -23.51 -24.15
CA GLN A 893 14.25 -22.46 -24.61
C GLN A 893 15.22 -21.99 -23.51
N LEU A 894 14.74 -21.83 -22.26
CA LEU A 894 15.54 -21.24 -21.21
C LEU A 894 16.36 -22.26 -20.41
N LYS A 895 15.75 -23.32 -19.92
CA LYS A 895 16.45 -24.36 -19.12
C LYS A 895 17.66 -25.00 -19.82
N PRO A 896 17.73 -25.16 -21.14
CA PRO A 896 18.95 -25.63 -21.81
C PRO A 896 20.20 -24.77 -21.51
N TRP A 897 20.03 -23.50 -21.16
CA TRP A 897 21.12 -22.59 -20.80
C TRP A 897 21.82 -22.98 -19.48
N SER A 898 21.18 -23.79 -18.62
CA SER A 898 21.85 -24.32 -17.43
C SER A 898 23.12 -25.09 -17.77
N GLY A 899 23.24 -25.67 -18.99
CA GLY A 899 24.45 -26.32 -19.49
C GLY A 899 25.64 -25.38 -19.66
N PHE A 900 25.40 -24.06 -19.70
CA PHE A 900 26.44 -23.02 -19.84
C PHE A 900 26.75 -22.30 -18.52
N SER A 901 26.20 -22.77 -17.38
CA SER A 901 26.53 -22.27 -16.05
C SER A 901 27.36 -23.30 -15.28
N ARG A 902 28.46 -22.85 -14.64
CA ARG A 902 29.27 -23.72 -13.77
C ARG A 902 28.63 -23.85 -12.37
N GLY A 903 27.84 -22.86 -11.95
CA GLY A 903 27.01 -22.90 -10.74
C GLY A 903 25.57 -23.28 -11.10
N GLU A 904 24.71 -23.32 -10.07
CA GLU A 904 23.29 -23.53 -10.26
C GLU A 904 22.67 -22.32 -10.98
N ALA A 905 22.06 -22.57 -12.15
CA ALA A 905 21.32 -21.54 -12.86
C ALA A 905 19.95 -21.34 -12.20
N SER A 906 19.57 -20.10 -12.00
CA SER A 906 18.28 -19.72 -11.42
C SER A 906 17.33 -19.20 -12.49
N TYR A 907 16.05 -19.54 -12.37
CA TYR A 907 14.98 -19.14 -13.29
C TYR A 907 13.85 -18.52 -12.48
N THR A 908 13.64 -17.21 -12.66
CA THR A 908 12.67 -16.46 -11.88
C THR A 908 11.57 -15.89 -12.77
N ASP A 909 10.33 -16.21 -12.45
CA ASP A 909 9.15 -15.65 -13.12
C ASP A 909 9.01 -14.17 -12.74
N VAL A 910 8.69 -13.33 -13.74
CA VAL A 910 8.55 -11.89 -13.56
C VAL A 910 7.25 -11.41 -14.20
N PRO A 911 6.71 -10.25 -13.71
CA PRO A 911 5.45 -9.71 -14.18
C PRO A 911 5.51 -9.24 -15.64
N GLY A 912 4.36 -9.18 -16.27
CA GLY A 912 4.19 -8.63 -17.60
C GLY A 912 4.55 -9.60 -18.73
N GLU A 913 4.59 -9.03 -19.92
CA GLU A 913 5.03 -9.71 -21.14
C GLU A 913 6.48 -9.34 -21.45
N HIS A 914 7.11 -10.09 -22.34
CA HIS A 914 8.50 -9.87 -22.73
C HIS A 914 8.80 -8.41 -23.13
N HIS A 915 7.89 -7.74 -23.81
CA HIS A 915 8.09 -6.36 -24.28
C HIS A 915 7.62 -5.28 -23.29
N THR A 916 6.80 -5.63 -22.30
CA THR A 916 6.25 -4.70 -21.30
C THR A 916 6.97 -4.77 -19.94
N LEU A 917 7.91 -5.69 -19.77
CA LEU A 917 8.62 -5.88 -18.50
C LEU A 917 9.28 -4.59 -17.96
N MET A 918 9.76 -3.73 -18.85
CA MET A 918 10.41 -2.45 -18.51
C MET A 918 9.43 -1.27 -18.48
N ASP A 919 8.14 -1.49 -18.69
CA ASP A 919 7.12 -0.46 -18.61
C ASP A 919 6.84 -0.07 -17.16
N LEU A 920 6.33 1.15 -16.95
CA LEU A 920 6.03 1.70 -15.63
C LEU A 920 5.10 0.82 -14.79
N GLU A 921 4.24 0.01 -15.43
CA GLU A 921 3.34 -0.92 -14.76
C GLU A 921 4.06 -2.10 -14.09
N HIS A 922 5.12 -2.63 -14.72
CA HIS A 922 5.78 -3.88 -14.30
C HIS A 922 7.13 -3.67 -13.61
N VAL A 923 7.84 -2.58 -13.91
CA VAL A 923 9.15 -2.25 -13.31
C VAL A 923 9.12 -2.20 -11.78
N PRO A 924 8.06 -1.69 -11.10
CA PRO A 924 8.02 -1.66 -9.63
C PRO A 924 8.14 -3.05 -8.99
N GLU A 925 7.54 -4.07 -9.59
CA GLU A 925 7.64 -5.44 -9.09
C GLU A 925 8.92 -6.12 -9.59
N PHE A 926 9.26 -5.94 -10.85
CA PHE A 926 10.48 -6.49 -11.42
C PHE A 926 11.73 -6.07 -10.66
N GLN A 927 11.86 -4.79 -10.28
CA GLN A 927 13.01 -4.29 -9.53
C GLN A 927 13.16 -4.96 -8.15
N LYS A 928 12.06 -5.30 -7.47
CA LYS A 928 12.08 -6.01 -6.18
C LYS A 928 12.69 -7.40 -6.37
N ILE A 929 12.20 -8.12 -7.37
CA ILE A 929 12.67 -9.46 -7.74
C ILE A 929 14.16 -9.39 -8.14
N PHE A 930 14.52 -8.47 -8.99
CA PHE A 930 15.89 -8.28 -9.48
C PHE A 930 16.87 -7.97 -8.32
N ARG A 931 16.46 -7.09 -7.41
CA ARG A 931 17.24 -6.72 -6.22
C ARG A 931 17.44 -7.90 -5.27
N SER A 932 16.39 -8.66 -5.01
CA SER A 932 16.46 -9.87 -4.19
C SER A 932 17.45 -10.90 -4.76
N ARG A 933 17.50 -11.04 -6.08
CA ARG A 933 18.46 -11.94 -6.75
C ARG A 933 19.90 -11.42 -6.70
N LEU A 934 20.12 -10.09 -6.79
CA LEU A 934 21.44 -9.49 -6.57
C LEU A 934 21.93 -9.75 -5.14
N GLU A 935 21.09 -9.54 -4.14
CA GLU A 935 21.40 -9.80 -2.72
C GLU A 935 21.71 -11.27 -2.47
N ALA A 936 20.97 -12.19 -3.08
CA ALA A 936 21.22 -13.63 -2.99
C ALA A 936 22.60 -14.03 -3.55
N ARG A 937 23.18 -13.21 -4.44
CA ARG A 937 24.54 -13.40 -4.97
C ARG A 937 25.60 -12.59 -4.21
N GLY A 938 25.21 -11.91 -3.12
CA GLY A 938 26.12 -11.13 -2.28
C GLY A 938 26.61 -9.81 -2.93
N LEU A 939 25.70 -9.19 -3.68
CA LEU A 939 25.90 -7.92 -4.38
C LEU A 939 25.00 -6.80 -3.83
#